data_61557f80e34cbda8325abc404d5c3fd8
#
_entry.id   61557f80e34cbda8325abc404d5c3fd8
#
_cell.length_a   1.000
_cell.length_b   1.000
_cell.length_c   1.000
_cell.angle_alpha   90.00
_cell.angle_beta   90.00
_cell.angle_gamma   90.00
#
_symmetry.space_group_name_H-M   'P 1'
#
loop_
_entity.id
_entity.type
_entity.pdbx_description
1 polymer ?
#
loop_
_entity_poly.entity_id
_entity_poly.type
_entity_poly.pdbx_seq_one_letter_code
_entity_poly.pdbx_strand_id
1 'polypeptide(L)'
;MPSLPLARLTRVALFLFSFGAGQCCAAAAAPASLPPLETALAAKRDLWGEAAMAQPNGASYEFLAPLLPPLRYTHADFRHYPIVLSAPHAKTKARLISDGSGVNLRGGARSWHDSAVPFTFRVGPDEFRFGTMPERTSAPSLAEGWLPIVEIRYEHRSPVLSEGAVPLTHTPVPRPAEVYRLESFASTEAALADHGVVFSRFSLAQGGAGTVTITIDDRTPLTFADRQLRNERGEILAVFEGDWKWERQRVTARLTAQTSVALAIATKPLTAGSASKFSYADQRATAVATWRAFIAAGMQVETPEPLVNHAWRAVLGQNLALINGASMRYSAGNQYDQIYIVEGTDAAFAFTLWGHAAETRRLLPTLLDFTRKGLEHHQAGFKAVTVARYWWQTRDTAGVLALRPRWEKEGRRLLDERTGPHSLFPPGRYTGDISTPVQAIGANAHGWRALRDLGALLGEIGDPTTAARYTAAARAFRPVVLDAIERSVRRETTPPFIPTALLGDEPVHDPILHSRIGSYWNITIGFTARSGLFAPTDPRADWISRYQETHGGVFVGQLRSGGDQFNFWPSDQRINPVYSTRYFLELLRRDDPERALVSFYGMLAHGFTRDTFVAGEGTSVHSVDGHGRFFYCPPNSGSNAHFLTMLRHLLVEDSDLDDDGRPDTLRLCFATPKRWLADGQSITVARAPTAFGEVSIKLTSHLAAGEILAEIALPSRASPTRTFLRARVPDGWRITRCLTPTGELPTDPQGTVDLTALRGHISLRFHVARSATPTDH
;
A
#
# COMPACT_ATOMS: atom_id res chain seq x y z
N MET A 1 -58.24 13.78 -20.39
CA MET A 1 -59.28 14.30 -19.49
C MET A 1 -60.29 13.21 -19.25
N PRO A 2 -60.86 13.00 -18.07
CA PRO A 2 -60.70 13.72 -16.79
C PRO A 2 -60.17 12.81 -15.63
N SER A 3 -59.56 13.39 -14.70
CA SER A 3 -59.92 13.86 -13.34
C SER A 3 -59.76 12.84 -12.19
N LEU A 4 -58.98 13.30 -11.24
CA LEU A 4 -58.72 12.88 -9.83
C LEU A 4 -60.04 12.62 -9.00
N PRO A 5 -59.94 11.98 -7.79
CA PRO A 5 -59.53 12.72 -6.57
C PRO A 5 -58.76 11.92 -5.48
N LEU A 6 -57.91 12.62 -4.81
CA LEU A 6 -57.69 13.00 -3.39
C LEU A 6 -58.16 12.09 -2.23
N ALA A 7 -57.17 11.90 -1.35
CA ALA A 7 -57.17 11.98 0.12
C ALA A 7 -57.53 10.77 0.98
N ARG A 8 -56.62 10.41 1.90
CA ARG A 8 -56.83 10.59 3.35
C ARG A 8 -55.56 10.30 4.17
N LEU A 9 -55.24 11.26 5.01
CA LEU A 9 -54.28 11.22 6.10
C LEU A 9 -54.65 10.20 7.17
N THR A 10 -53.64 9.56 7.80
CA THR A 10 -53.78 9.09 9.19
C THR A 10 -52.49 9.42 9.96
N ARG A 11 -52.67 10.16 11.03
CA ARG A 11 -51.70 10.61 12.02
C ARG A 11 -51.19 9.42 12.85
N VAL A 12 -49.92 9.36 13.16
CA VAL A 12 -49.39 8.65 14.32
C VAL A 12 -48.47 9.60 15.10
N ALA A 13 -48.65 9.57 16.41
CA ALA A 13 -48.20 10.53 17.38
C ALA A 13 -46.71 10.55 17.64
N LEU A 14 -46.17 11.77 17.79
CA LEU A 14 -44.86 12.08 18.35
C LEU A 14 -44.85 11.84 19.87
N PHE A 15 -43.85 11.14 20.37
CA PHE A 15 -43.38 11.28 21.75
C PHE A 15 -42.15 12.13 21.80
N LEU A 16 -42.29 13.32 22.33
CA LEU A 16 -41.21 14.24 22.64
C LEU A 16 -40.55 13.86 23.98
N PHE A 17 -39.27 13.57 23.98
CA PHE A 17 -38.43 13.73 25.17
C PHE A 17 -37.51 14.95 24.95
N SER A 18 -37.80 15.99 25.69
CA SER A 18 -36.99 17.18 25.80
C SER A 18 -35.86 16.93 26.80
N PHE A 19 -34.59 17.02 26.33
CA PHE A 19 -33.48 17.38 27.18
C PHE A 19 -32.82 18.61 26.58
N GLY A 20 -32.96 19.69 27.29
CA GLY A 20 -32.29 20.94 26.96
C GLY A 20 -30.84 20.95 27.45
N ALA A 21 -29.96 21.29 26.55
CA ALA A 21 -28.69 21.96 26.85
C ALA A 21 -28.31 22.75 25.61
N GLY A 22 -28.36 24.05 25.73
CA GLY A 22 -28.00 24.98 24.66
C GLY A 22 -26.48 24.89 24.40
N GLN A 23 -26.13 24.49 23.20
CA GLN A 23 -24.85 24.81 22.59
C GLN A 23 -25.14 25.64 21.35
N CYS A 24 -24.72 26.90 21.38
CA CYS A 24 -24.60 27.75 20.20
C CYS A 24 -23.60 27.08 19.25
N CYS A 25 -24.07 26.32 18.29
CA CYS A 25 -23.27 25.96 17.12
C CYS A 25 -23.27 27.18 16.20
N ALA A 26 -22.14 27.87 16.10
CA ALA A 26 -21.89 28.74 14.97
C ALA A 26 -22.09 27.88 13.70
N ALA A 27 -22.98 28.33 12.82
CA ALA A 27 -23.23 27.68 11.55
C ALA A 27 -21.94 27.70 10.73
N ALA A 28 -21.24 26.59 10.68
CA ALA A 28 -20.18 26.38 9.71
C ALA A 28 -20.83 26.54 8.32
N ALA A 29 -20.24 27.37 7.48
CA ALA A 29 -20.66 27.52 6.09
C ALA A 29 -20.76 26.12 5.47
N ALA A 30 -21.88 25.83 4.81
CA ALA A 30 -22.06 24.55 4.13
C ALA A 30 -20.86 24.32 3.20
N PRO A 31 -20.22 23.14 3.20
CA PRO A 31 -19.10 22.88 2.35
C PRO A 31 -19.53 23.15 0.90
N ALA A 32 -18.76 23.95 0.17
CA ALA A 32 -18.97 24.18 -1.25
C ALA A 32 -19.09 22.78 -1.92
N SER A 33 -20.14 22.58 -2.70
CA SER A 33 -20.41 21.28 -3.35
C SER A 33 -19.18 20.94 -4.19
N LEU A 34 -18.63 19.72 -4.00
CA LEU A 34 -17.51 19.24 -4.80
C LEU A 34 -17.85 19.31 -6.29
N PRO A 35 -16.93 19.70 -7.16
CA PRO A 35 -17.16 19.65 -8.59
C PRO A 35 -17.40 18.19 -9.02
N PRO A 36 -18.24 17.95 -10.05
CA PRO A 36 -18.41 16.62 -10.63
C PRO A 36 -17.06 15.98 -11.00
N LEU A 37 -17.00 14.64 -11.00
CA LEU A 37 -15.77 13.90 -11.29
C LEU A 37 -15.10 14.37 -12.59
N GLU A 38 -15.85 14.49 -13.68
CA GLU A 38 -15.30 14.90 -15.00
C GLU A 38 -14.71 16.31 -14.96
N THR A 39 -15.34 17.23 -14.25
CA THR A 39 -14.82 18.58 -14.04
C THR A 39 -13.52 18.55 -13.22
N ALA A 40 -13.47 17.73 -12.17
CA ALA A 40 -12.27 17.59 -11.35
C ALA A 40 -11.12 16.93 -12.12
N LEU A 41 -11.41 15.95 -12.99
CA LEU A 41 -10.42 15.29 -13.84
C LEU A 41 -9.90 16.19 -14.98
N ALA A 42 -10.73 17.06 -15.52
CA ALA A 42 -10.33 18.03 -16.54
C ALA A 42 -9.51 19.21 -15.98
N ALA A 43 -9.58 19.44 -14.69
CA ALA A 43 -8.84 20.51 -14.05
C ALA A 43 -7.33 20.20 -14.04
N LYS A 44 -6.52 21.28 -14.18
CA LYS A 44 -5.05 21.20 -14.06
C LYS A 44 -4.57 21.12 -12.60
N ARG A 45 -5.47 21.37 -11.63
CA ARG A 45 -5.23 21.32 -10.18
C ARG A 45 -6.05 20.18 -9.56
N ASP A 46 -5.60 19.67 -8.44
CA ASP A 46 -6.30 18.64 -7.67
C ASP A 46 -7.45 19.25 -6.83
N LEU A 47 -8.57 19.54 -7.49
CA LEU A 47 -9.72 20.20 -6.82
C LEU A 47 -10.29 19.38 -5.66
N TRP A 48 -10.30 18.06 -5.76
CA TRP A 48 -10.79 17.21 -4.68
C TRP A 48 -9.77 17.09 -3.53
N GLY A 49 -8.48 17.07 -3.87
CA GLY A 49 -7.43 17.15 -2.85
C GLY A 49 -7.42 18.47 -2.11
N GLU A 50 -7.65 19.60 -2.80
CA GLU A 50 -7.80 20.91 -2.17
C GLU A 50 -9.01 20.97 -1.24
N ALA A 51 -10.15 20.41 -1.66
CA ALA A 51 -11.33 20.29 -0.83
C ALA A 51 -11.10 19.39 0.41
N ALA A 52 -10.27 18.35 0.28
CA ALA A 52 -9.87 17.51 1.42
C ALA A 52 -8.99 18.27 2.42
N MET A 53 -8.06 19.09 1.94
CA MET A 53 -7.24 19.95 2.82
C MET A 53 -8.07 21.00 3.57
N ALA A 54 -9.13 21.49 2.93
CA ALA A 54 -10.03 22.49 3.52
C ALA A 54 -10.99 21.91 4.58
N GLN A 55 -11.01 20.59 4.79
CA GLN A 55 -11.84 19.99 5.84
C GLN A 55 -11.32 20.36 7.22
N PRO A 56 -12.17 20.42 8.26
CA PRO A 56 -11.74 20.60 9.64
C PRO A 56 -10.67 19.56 10.03
N ASN A 57 -9.54 20.04 10.54
CA ASN A 57 -8.33 19.25 10.83
C ASN A 57 -7.66 18.61 9.60
N GLY A 58 -7.96 19.06 8.39
CA GLY A 58 -7.35 18.61 7.15
C GLY A 58 -7.93 17.32 6.58
N ALA A 59 -7.22 16.74 5.62
CA ALA A 59 -7.66 15.52 4.91
C ALA A 59 -7.89 14.33 5.84
N SER A 60 -8.83 13.46 5.45
CA SER A 60 -9.15 12.23 6.17
C SER A 60 -9.61 11.11 5.23
N TYR A 61 -9.54 9.88 5.74
CA TYR A 61 -10.09 8.73 5.03
C TYR A 61 -11.59 8.84 4.81
N GLU A 62 -12.33 9.28 5.83
CA GLU A 62 -13.79 9.42 5.81
C GLU A 62 -14.26 10.39 4.74
N PHE A 63 -13.49 11.45 4.50
CA PHE A 63 -13.80 12.40 3.42
C PHE A 63 -13.46 11.82 2.04
N LEU A 64 -12.29 11.21 1.89
CA LEU A 64 -11.80 10.75 0.58
C LEU A 64 -12.46 9.45 0.10
N ALA A 65 -12.68 8.47 0.98
CA ALA A 65 -13.12 7.13 0.60
C ALA A 65 -14.46 7.08 -0.18
N PRO A 66 -15.49 7.89 0.11
CA PRO A 66 -16.74 7.88 -0.64
C PRO A 66 -16.66 8.56 -2.00
N LEU A 67 -15.59 9.33 -2.30
CA LEU A 67 -15.49 10.10 -3.55
C LEU A 67 -15.42 9.21 -4.79
N LEU A 68 -14.85 8.01 -4.68
CA LEU A 68 -14.81 7.05 -5.77
C LEU A 68 -15.36 5.68 -5.32
N PRO A 69 -15.95 4.90 -6.22
CA PRO A 69 -16.37 3.52 -5.94
C PRO A 69 -15.19 2.64 -5.48
N PRO A 70 -15.43 1.55 -4.74
CA PRO A 70 -14.38 0.66 -4.27
C PRO A 70 -13.69 -0.08 -5.44
N LEU A 71 -12.45 -0.53 -5.21
CA LEU A 71 -11.75 -1.43 -6.12
C LEU A 71 -12.33 -2.84 -6.00
N ARG A 72 -12.75 -3.44 -7.13
CA ARG A 72 -13.35 -4.77 -7.17
C ARG A 72 -12.82 -5.66 -8.28
N TYR A 73 -12.37 -5.08 -9.38
CA TYR A 73 -12.17 -5.79 -10.63
C TYR A 73 -10.73 -5.76 -11.12
N THR A 74 -10.37 -6.78 -11.85
CA THR A 74 -9.11 -6.87 -12.58
C THR A 74 -9.38 -7.29 -14.02
N HIS A 75 -8.35 -7.30 -14.86
CA HIS A 75 -8.45 -7.81 -16.23
C HIS A 75 -8.38 -9.34 -16.36
N ALA A 76 -8.59 -10.07 -15.27
CA ALA A 76 -8.68 -11.53 -15.34
C ALA A 76 -10.06 -11.97 -15.85
N ASP A 77 -10.14 -13.15 -16.48
CA ASP A 77 -11.40 -13.69 -17.02
C ASP A 77 -12.46 -13.90 -15.96
N PHE A 78 -12.05 -14.11 -14.70
CA PHE A 78 -12.97 -14.18 -13.57
C PHE A 78 -13.38 -12.79 -13.05
N ARG A 79 -12.86 -11.71 -13.61
CA ARG A 79 -13.20 -10.31 -13.35
C ARG A 79 -12.86 -9.81 -11.94
N HIS A 80 -13.25 -10.51 -10.89
CA HIS A 80 -12.90 -10.17 -9.49
C HIS A 80 -11.41 -10.36 -9.20
N TYR A 81 -10.87 -9.59 -8.26
CA TYR A 81 -9.45 -9.68 -7.95
C TYR A 81 -9.09 -10.94 -7.14
N PRO A 82 -7.88 -11.45 -7.33
CA PRO A 82 -7.37 -12.53 -6.50
C PRO A 82 -6.83 -12.00 -5.17
N ILE A 83 -7.15 -12.69 -4.09
CA ILE A 83 -6.50 -12.54 -2.80
C ILE A 83 -5.45 -13.64 -2.68
N VAL A 84 -4.18 -13.25 -2.61
CA VAL A 84 -3.08 -14.20 -2.47
C VAL A 84 -3.04 -14.73 -1.04
N LEU A 85 -3.15 -16.05 -0.92
CA LEU A 85 -3.03 -16.78 0.34
C LEU A 85 -1.70 -17.54 0.33
N SER A 86 -0.79 -17.17 1.21
CA SER A 86 0.56 -17.73 1.27
C SER A 86 1.13 -17.65 2.68
N ALA A 87 1.94 -18.62 3.05
CA ALA A 87 2.82 -18.50 4.21
C ALA A 87 4.01 -17.56 3.92
N PRO A 88 4.68 -17.06 4.97
CA PRO A 88 5.94 -16.36 4.81
C PRO A 88 6.95 -17.16 3.97
N HIS A 89 7.58 -16.53 2.98
CA HIS A 89 8.62 -17.07 2.10
C HIS A 89 8.22 -18.30 1.24
N ALA A 90 6.98 -18.75 1.28
CA ALA A 90 6.54 -19.91 0.52
C ALA A 90 6.72 -19.68 -0.98
N LYS A 91 7.23 -20.70 -1.67
CA LYS A 91 7.43 -20.64 -3.12
C LYS A 91 6.13 -20.81 -3.90
N THR A 92 5.18 -21.53 -3.32
CA THR A 92 3.87 -21.76 -3.92
C THR A 92 2.82 -20.91 -3.23
N LYS A 93 2.02 -20.20 -4.01
CA LYS A 93 0.99 -19.28 -3.54
C LYS A 93 -0.35 -19.69 -4.08
N ALA A 94 -1.35 -19.80 -3.22
CA ALA A 94 -2.73 -19.99 -3.62
C ALA A 94 -3.45 -18.66 -3.78
N ARG A 95 -4.61 -18.72 -4.42
CA ARG A 95 -5.43 -17.54 -4.73
C ARG A 95 -6.89 -17.82 -4.49
N LEU A 96 -7.47 -17.08 -3.58
CA LEU A 96 -8.91 -17.02 -3.39
C LEU A 96 -9.45 -15.87 -4.25
N ILE A 97 -10.52 -16.10 -5.00
CA ILE A 97 -11.19 -15.01 -5.71
C ILE A 97 -12.02 -14.19 -4.71
N SER A 98 -11.96 -12.87 -4.83
CA SER A 98 -12.53 -11.94 -3.84
C SER A 98 -14.06 -11.98 -3.72
N ASP A 99 -14.76 -12.61 -4.67
CA ASP A 99 -16.19 -12.91 -4.58
C ASP A 99 -16.48 -14.21 -3.84
N GLY A 100 -15.45 -14.98 -3.45
CA GLY A 100 -15.59 -16.27 -2.79
C GLY A 100 -15.91 -17.42 -3.73
N SER A 101 -15.87 -17.23 -5.04
CA SER A 101 -16.29 -18.22 -6.03
C SER A 101 -15.35 -19.43 -6.13
N GLY A 102 -14.15 -19.37 -5.58
CA GLY A 102 -13.25 -20.51 -5.57
C GLY A 102 -11.79 -20.18 -5.31
N VAL A 103 -10.98 -21.22 -5.31
CA VAL A 103 -9.53 -21.18 -5.09
C VAL A 103 -8.82 -21.69 -6.35
N ASN A 104 -7.74 -21.01 -6.72
CA ASN A 104 -6.89 -21.31 -7.89
C ASN A 104 -7.66 -21.36 -9.22
N LEU A 105 -8.75 -20.59 -9.33
CA LEU A 105 -9.48 -20.48 -10.59
C LEU A 105 -8.55 -19.92 -11.66
N ARG A 106 -8.60 -20.50 -12.86
CA ARG A 106 -7.83 -20.03 -14.00
C ARG A 106 -8.50 -18.79 -14.56
N GLY A 107 -7.75 -17.70 -14.61
CA GLY A 107 -8.05 -16.56 -15.45
C GLY A 107 -7.49 -16.78 -16.85
N GLY A 108 -7.82 -15.92 -17.81
CA GLY A 108 -7.36 -15.99 -19.18
C GLY A 108 -5.85 -16.16 -19.32
N ALA A 109 -5.42 -16.58 -20.50
CA ALA A 109 -4.07 -17.05 -20.82
C ALA A 109 -2.90 -16.15 -20.41
N ARG A 110 -3.16 -14.92 -19.99
CA ARG A 110 -2.13 -13.96 -19.56
C ARG A 110 -2.05 -13.75 -18.06
N SER A 111 -2.96 -14.31 -17.24
CA SER A 111 -3.12 -13.92 -15.85
C SER A 111 -2.52 -14.91 -14.85
N TRP A 112 -2.37 -16.18 -15.19
CA TRP A 112 -1.95 -17.21 -14.25
C TRP A 112 -0.97 -18.18 -14.90
N HIS A 113 0.19 -18.34 -14.28
CA HIS A 113 1.29 -19.17 -14.80
C HIS A 113 1.40 -20.53 -14.14
N ASP A 114 0.53 -20.89 -13.20
CA ASP A 114 0.63 -22.15 -12.51
C ASP A 114 -0.34 -23.21 -13.01
N SER A 115 0.03 -24.45 -12.74
CA SER A 115 -0.72 -25.66 -13.08
C SER A 115 -1.66 -26.12 -11.97
N ALA A 116 -1.99 -25.25 -11.00
CA ALA A 116 -2.87 -25.60 -9.90
C ALA A 116 -4.25 -26.02 -10.38
N VAL A 117 -4.83 -27.02 -9.73
CA VAL A 117 -6.19 -27.48 -10.02
C VAL A 117 -7.19 -26.45 -9.46
N PRO A 118 -8.13 -25.96 -10.27
CA PRO A 118 -9.14 -25.00 -9.82
C PRO A 118 -10.26 -25.69 -9.04
N PHE A 119 -10.63 -25.09 -7.91
CA PHE A 119 -11.75 -25.48 -7.08
C PHE A 119 -12.81 -24.39 -7.11
N THR A 120 -13.99 -24.69 -7.63
CA THR A 120 -15.15 -23.76 -7.66
C THR A 120 -16.10 -24.08 -6.53
N PHE A 121 -16.55 -23.05 -5.82
CA PHE A 121 -17.48 -23.14 -4.70
C PHE A 121 -18.90 -22.81 -5.15
N ARG A 122 -19.86 -23.67 -4.76
CA ARG A 122 -21.28 -23.52 -5.09
C ARG A 122 -22.13 -23.72 -3.84
N VAL A 123 -23.28 -23.10 -3.80
CA VAL A 123 -24.19 -23.14 -2.65
C VAL A 123 -25.63 -23.32 -3.07
N GLY A 124 -26.44 -23.80 -2.16
CA GLY A 124 -27.86 -24.09 -2.39
C GLY A 124 -28.10 -25.41 -3.12
N PRO A 125 -29.36 -25.85 -3.16
CA PRO A 125 -29.76 -27.08 -3.85
C PRO A 125 -29.66 -26.95 -5.38
N ASP A 126 -29.67 -25.75 -5.90
CA ASP A 126 -29.47 -25.37 -7.31
C ASP A 126 -28.00 -25.22 -7.70
N GLU A 127 -27.09 -25.45 -6.76
CA GLU A 127 -25.62 -25.37 -6.94
C GLU A 127 -25.18 -24.05 -7.56
N PHE A 128 -25.75 -22.94 -7.10
CA PHE A 128 -25.41 -21.63 -7.61
C PHE A 128 -23.96 -21.26 -7.23
N ARG A 129 -23.21 -20.69 -8.16
CA ARG A 129 -21.84 -20.31 -7.88
C ARG A 129 -21.80 -19.25 -6.78
N PHE A 130 -21.00 -19.49 -5.73
CA PHE A 130 -20.81 -18.55 -4.62
C PHE A 130 -20.37 -17.19 -5.17
N GLY A 131 -20.93 -16.10 -4.65
CA GLY A 131 -20.52 -14.74 -5.00
C GLY A 131 -20.98 -14.22 -6.38
N THR A 132 -21.81 -14.96 -7.14
CA THR A 132 -22.25 -14.55 -8.48
C THR A 132 -23.04 -13.23 -8.48
N MET A 133 -23.76 -12.93 -7.41
CA MET A 133 -24.56 -11.71 -7.27
C MET A 133 -23.79 -10.70 -6.41
N PRO A 134 -23.17 -9.65 -7.00
CA PRO A 134 -22.36 -8.69 -6.26
C PRO A 134 -23.11 -7.96 -5.15
N GLU A 135 -24.41 -7.69 -5.35
CA GLU A 135 -25.29 -7.03 -4.39
C GLU A 135 -25.65 -7.88 -3.17
N ARG A 136 -25.42 -9.20 -3.28
CA ARG A 136 -25.66 -10.19 -2.20
C ARG A 136 -24.35 -10.74 -1.61
N THR A 137 -23.23 -10.28 -2.11
CA THR A 137 -21.90 -10.70 -1.66
C THR A 137 -21.31 -9.60 -0.79
N SER A 138 -20.91 -9.92 0.46
CA SER A 138 -20.17 -8.95 1.26
C SER A 138 -18.82 -8.65 0.62
N ALA A 139 -18.28 -7.46 0.85
CA ALA A 139 -16.88 -7.25 0.62
C ALA A 139 -16.07 -8.27 1.44
N PRO A 140 -15.00 -8.86 0.88
CA PRO A 140 -14.11 -9.70 1.67
C PRO A 140 -13.47 -8.89 2.79
N SER A 141 -13.34 -9.48 3.96
CA SER A 141 -12.70 -8.85 5.12
C SER A 141 -11.62 -9.74 5.71
N LEU A 142 -10.71 -9.16 6.48
CA LEU A 142 -9.66 -9.87 7.18
C LEU A 142 -10.05 -10.09 8.64
N ALA A 143 -9.74 -11.25 9.20
CA ALA A 143 -9.95 -11.50 10.62
C ALA A 143 -9.18 -10.45 11.46
N GLU A 144 -9.80 -9.95 12.52
CA GLU A 144 -9.26 -8.87 13.36
C GLU A 144 -8.88 -7.60 12.56
N GLY A 145 -9.44 -7.44 11.36
CA GLY A 145 -9.16 -6.34 10.44
C GLY A 145 -7.83 -6.41 9.71
N TRP A 146 -6.93 -7.37 10.01
CA TRP A 146 -5.59 -7.40 9.43
C TRP A 146 -4.97 -8.79 9.22
N LEU A 147 -5.38 -9.81 9.95
CA LEU A 147 -4.85 -11.17 9.79
C LEU A 147 -5.21 -11.72 8.40
N PRO A 148 -4.29 -12.39 7.68
CA PRO A 148 -4.56 -12.92 6.34
C PRO A 148 -5.44 -14.18 6.39
N ILE A 149 -6.57 -14.07 7.05
CA ILE A 149 -7.67 -15.01 7.16
C ILE A 149 -8.89 -14.28 6.60
N VAL A 150 -9.31 -14.66 5.41
CA VAL A 150 -10.32 -13.94 4.63
C VAL A 150 -11.70 -14.47 4.96
N GLU A 151 -12.64 -13.60 5.28
CA GLU A 151 -14.06 -13.91 5.43
C GLU A 151 -14.88 -13.27 4.31
N ILE A 152 -15.80 -14.03 3.73
CA ILE A 152 -16.75 -13.57 2.71
C ILE A 152 -18.12 -14.15 3.07
N ARG A 153 -19.19 -13.34 2.96
CA ARG A 153 -20.56 -13.77 3.14
C ARG A 153 -21.32 -13.65 1.83
N TYR A 154 -22.19 -14.59 1.56
CA TYR A 154 -23.04 -14.62 0.39
C TYR A 154 -24.46 -14.98 0.75
N GLU A 155 -25.41 -14.11 0.38
CA GLU A 155 -26.83 -14.35 0.54
C GLU A 155 -27.36 -15.10 -0.69
N HIS A 156 -27.68 -16.37 -0.49
CA HIS A 156 -28.29 -17.21 -1.51
C HIS A 156 -29.83 -17.19 -1.38
N ARG A 157 -30.49 -17.04 -2.50
CA ARG A 157 -31.94 -17.17 -2.64
C ARG A 157 -32.19 -18.13 -3.79
N SER A 158 -32.67 -19.33 -3.48
CA SER A 158 -33.05 -20.28 -4.50
C SER A 158 -34.15 -19.67 -5.39
N PRO A 159 -34.01 -19.73 -6.72
CA PRO A 159 -35.11 -19.34 -7.61
C PRO A 159 -36.31 -20.22 -7.31
N VAL A 160 -37.50 -19.62 -7.22
CA VAL A 160 -38.73 -20.36 -7.13
C VAL A 160 -38.99 -20.96 -8.50
N LEU A 161 -38.56 -22.19 -8.70
CA LEU A 161 -39.01 -22.97 -9.84
C LEU A 161 -40.44 -23.38 -9.55
N SER A 162 -41.40 -22.87 -10.32
CA SER A 162 -42.75 -23.44 -10.37
C SER A 162 -42.65 -24.81 -11.01
N GLU A 163 -42.63 -25.85 -10.21
CA GLU A 163 -42.89 -27.21 -10.73
C GLU A 163 -44.34 -27.29 -11.20
N GLY A 164 -44.51 -27.39 -12.50
CA GLY A 164 -45.79 -27.59 -13.17
C GLY A 164 -46.55 -26.30 -13.51
N ALA A 165 -47.08 -26.23 -14.71
CA ALA A 165 -47.95 -25.19 -15.19
C ALA A 165 -49.20 -25.09 -14.29
N VAL A 166 -49.20 -24.18 -13.32
CA VAL A 166 -50.36 -23.87 -12.47
C VAL A 166 -50.67 -22.39 -12.63
N PRO A 167 -51.98 -21.99 -12.58
CA PRO A 167 -52.41 -20.64 -12.96
C PRO A 167 -51.82 -19.54 -12.08
N LEU A 168 -51.61 -18.39 -12.70
CA LEU A 168 -51.00 -17.13 -12.22
C LEU A 168 -51.65 -16.47 -10.97
N THR A 169 -52.09 -17.20 -9.97
CA THR A 169 -52.83 -16.66 -8.80
C THR A 169 -52.13 -16.82 -7.45
N HIS A 170 -50.94 -17.41 -7.39
CA HIS A 170 -50.20 -17.48 -6.13
C HIS A 170 -48.90 -16.67 -6.21
N THR A 171 -48.82 -15.61 -5.44
CA THR A 171 -47.59 -14.90 -5.16
C THR A 171 -46.58 -15.91 -4.58
N PRO A 172 -45.41 -16.12 -5.18
CA PRO A 172 -44.42 -17.03 -4.62
C PRO A 172 -44.07 -16.60 -3.22
N VAL A 173 -44.24 -17.47 -2.22
CA VAL A 173 -43.74 -17.20 -0.88
C VAL A 173 -42.24 -17.17 -0.94
N PRO A 174 -41.58 -16.04 -0.65
CA PRO A 174 -40.12 -15.96 -0.65
C PRO A 174 -39.57 -16.97 0.36
N ARG A 175 -38.76 -17.93 -0.08
CA ARG A 175 -38.02 -18.76 0.87
C ARG A 175 -37.07 -17.86 1.68
N PRO A 176 -36.89 -18.13 2.99
CA PRO A 176 -35.91 -17.41 3.79
C PRO A 176 -34.54 -17.49 3.10
N ALA A 177 -33.85 -16.34 3.02
CA ALA A 177 -32.52 -16.30 2.47
C ALA A 177 -31.56 -17.11 3.36
N GLU A 178 -30.67 -17.85 2.73
CA GLU A 178 -29.56 -18.54 3.38
C GLU A 178 -28.31 -17.66 3.24
N VAL A 179 -27.67 -17.32 4.36
CA VAL A 179 -26.43 -16.56 4.33
C VAL A 179 -25.28 -17.51 4.64
N TYR A 180 -24.49 -17.82 3.62
CA TYR A 180 -23.29 -18.62 3.75
C TYR A 180 -22.10 -17.75 4.16
N ARG A 181 -21.25 -18.27 5.03
CA ARG A 181 -19.98 -17.68 5.42
C ARG A 181 -18.85 -18.61 4.97
N LEU A 182 -17.93 -18.07 4.19
CA LEU A 182 -16.67 -18.67 3.80
C LEU A 182 -15.55 -18.02 4.60
N GLU A 183 -14.68 -18.79 5.25
CA GLU A 183 -13.44 -18.35 5.87
C GLU A 183 -12.28 -19.13 5.23
N SER A 184 -11.22 -18.42 4.74
CA SER A 184 -10.09 -19.06 4.06
C SER A 184 -8.75 -18.45 4.47
N PHE A 185 -7.72 -19.29 4.64
CA PHE A 185 -6.35 -18.88 4.95
C PHE A 185 -5.33 -19.92 4.45
N ALA A 186 -4.06 -19.49 4.28
CA ALA A 186 -2.97 -20.42 3.97
C ALA A 186 -2.40 -21.06 5.23
N SER A 187 -2.04 -22.36 5.15
CA SER A 187 -1.23 -22.99 6.19
C SER A 187 0.14 -22.31 6.28
N THR A 188 0.59 -22.07 7.50
CA THR A 188 1.95 -21.60 7.81
C THR A 188 2.87 -22.71 8.33
N GLU A 189 2.38 -23.95 8.39
CA GLU A 189 3.19 -25.12 8.70
C GLU A 189 4.12 -25.44 7.53
N ALA A 190 5.42 -25.55 7.80
CA ALA A 190 6.45 -25.66 6.77
C ALA A 190 6.19 -26.78 5.74
N ALA A 191 5.72 -27.95 6.19
CA ALA A 191 5.43 -29.09 5.32
C ALA A 191 4.28 -28.82 4.34
N LEU A 192 3.36 -27.93 4.65
CA LEU A 192 2.18 -27.58 3.88
C LEU A 192 2.36 -26.27 3.07
N ALA A 193 3.14 -25.36 3.63
CA ALA A 193 3.37 -24.02 3.07
C ALA A 193 3.98 -24.07 1.66
N ASP A 194 4.99 -24.91 1.42
CA ASP A 194 5.64 -25.05 0.11
C ASP A 194 4.73 -25.73 -0.95
N HIS A 195 3.66 -26.38 -0.52
CA HIS A 195 2.60 -26.88 -1.40
C HIS A 195 1.47 -25.85 -1.60
N GLY A 196 1.51 -24.70 -0.94
CA GLY A 196 0.47 -23.68 -1.03
C GLY A 196 -0.89 -24.20 -0.58
N VAL A 197 -0.92 -24.88 0.59
CA VAL A 197 -2.17 -25.46 1.12
C VAL A 197 -3.02 -24.35 1.71
N VAL A 198 -4.27 -24.26 1.24
CA VAL A 198 -5.30 -23.33 1.73
C VAL A 198 -6.39 -24.09 2.43
N PHE A 199 -6.71 -23.65 3.63
CA PHE A 199 -7.88 -24.11 4.39
C PHE A 199 -9.07 -23.20 4.09
N SER A 200 -10.22 -23.80 3.78
CA SER A 200 -11.49 -23.12 3.58
C SER A 200 -12.58 -23.79 4.42
N ARG A 201 -13.37 -22.98 5.14
CA ARG A 201 -14.48 -23.46 5.98
C ARG A 201 -15.77 -22.77 5.57
N PHE A 202 -16.84 -23.53 5.45
CA PHE A 202 -18.19 -23.07 5.20
C PHE A 202 -19.07 -23.27 6.43
N SER A 203 -19.89 -22.28 6.74
CA SER A 203 -20.91 -22.30 7.77
C SER A 203 -22.11 -21.46 7.33
N LEU A 204 -23.25 -21.60 8.02
CA LEU A 204 -24.39 -20.70 7.83
C LEU A 204 -24.32 -19.58 8.86
N ALA A 205 -24.33 -18.33 8.39
CA ALA A 205 -24.51 -17.15 9.23
C ALA A 205 -26.01 -16.88 9.49
N GLN A 206 -26.88 -17.33 8.55
CA GLN A 206 -28.34 -17.25 8.66
C GLN A 206 -28.97 -18.38 7.83
N GLY A 207 -30.10 -18.91 8.30
CA GLY A 207 -30.84 -20.02 7.69
C GLY A 207 -30.79 -21.29 8.55
N GLY A 208 -31.76 -22.19 8.34
CA GLY A 208 -31.87 -23.45 9.09
C GLY A 208 -31.02 -24.58 8.54
N ALA A 209 -30.88 -24.63 7.23
CA ALA A 209 -30.12 -25.64 6.49
C ALA A 209 -29.62 -25.09 5.17
N GLY A 210 -28.48 -25.58 4.71
CA GLY A 210 -27.88 -25.19 3.43
C GLY A 210 -27.07 -26.32 2.82
N THR A 211 -26.65 -26.15 1.59
CA THR A 211 -25.80 -27.09 0.86
C THR A 211 -24.59 -26.37 0.28
N VAL A 212 -23.44 -26.99 0.40
CA VAL A 212 -22.20 -26.55 -0.26
C VAL A 212 -21.74 -27.63 -1.20
N THR A 213 -21.45 -27.28 -2.44
CA THR A 213 -20.90 -28.19 -3.45
C THR A 213 -19.57 -27.62 -3.94
N ILE A 214 -18.53 -28.46 -3.95
CA ILE A 214 -17.23 -28.17 -4.52
C ILE A 214 -17.14 -28.89 -5.88
N THR A 215 -16.89 -28.13 -6.95
CA THR A 215 -16.61 -28.67 -8.27
C THR A 215 -15.15 -28.46 -8.63
N ILE A 216 -14.55 -29.48 -9.25
CA ILE A 216 -13.14 -29.48 -9.60
C ILE A 216 -13.04 -29.46 -11.12
N ASP A 217 -12.37 -28.46 -11.66
CA ASP A 217 -12.11 -28.34 -13.09
C ASP A 217 -10.79 -29.04 -13.43
N ASP A 218 -10.82 -30.39 -13.36
CA ASP A 218 -9.76 -31.24 -13.82
C ASP A 218 -10.33 -32.26 -14.83
N ARG A 219 -9.64 -32.41 -15.95
CA ARG A 219 -10.02 -33.39 -17.00
C ARG A 219 -9.48 -34.79 -16.73
N THR A 220 -8.61 -34.93 -15.72
CA THR A 220 -8.05 -36.23 -15.33
C THR A 220 -9.01 -36.96 -14.40
N PRO A 221 -9.03 -38.30 -14.43
CA PRO A 221 -9.81 -39.10 -13.48
C PRO A 221 -9.40 -38.78 -12.03
N LEU A 222 -10.38 -38.50 -11.18
CA LEU A 222 -10.21 -38.23 -9.77
C LEU A 222 -10.78 -39.39 -8.95
N THR A 223 -10.15 -39.69 -7.83
CA THR A 223 -10.63 -40.65 -6.85
C THR A 223 -10.85 -39.96 -5.50
N PHE A 224 -11.91 -40.36 -4.78
CA PHE A 224 -12.22 -39.88 -3.46
C PHE A 224 -12.32 -41.03 -2.48
N ALA A 225 -11.38 -41.13 -1.55
CA ALA A 225 -11.35 -42.12 -0.50
C ALA A 225 -10.73 -41.52 0.76
N ASP A 226 -11.15 -41.96 1.94
CA ASP A 226 -10.62 -41.52 3.23
C ASP A 226 -10.65 -39.99 3.40
N ARG A 227 -11.70 -39.33 2.92
CA ARG A 227 -11.85 -37.88 2.89
C ARG A 227 -10.76 -37.16 2.09
N GLN A 228 -10.10 -37.83 1.15
CA GLN A 228 -9.05 -37.26 0.31
C GLN A 228 -9.45 -37.36 -1.15
N LEU A 229 -9.25 -36.27 -1.87
CA LEU A 229 -9.34 -36.22 -3.33
C LEU A 229 -7.95 -36.40 -3.92
N ARG A 230 -7.81 -37.37 -4.81
CA ARG A 230 -6.54 -37.74 -5.43
C ARG A 230 -6.62 -37.69 -6.94
N ASN A 231 -5.49 -37.36 -7.59
CA ASN A 231 -5.31 -37.49 -9.03
C ASN A 231 -4.93 -38.93 -9.43
N GLU A 232 -4.76 -39.16 -10.73
CA GLU A 232 -4.37 -40.48 -11.31
C GLU A 232 -3.05 -41.02 -10.74
N ARG A 233 -2.16 -40.15 -10.26
CA ARG A 233 -0.87 -40.52 -9.67
C ARG A 233 -0.98 -40.87 -8.18
N GLY A 234 -2.18 -40.80 -7.62
CA GLY A 234 -2.42 -41.00 -6.19
C GLY A 234 -1.99 -39.84 -5.32
N GLU A 235 -1.60 -38.69 -5.91
CA GLU A 235 -1.24 -37.48 -5.20
C GLU A 235 -2.49 -36.76 -4.68
N ILE A 236 -2.41 -36.17 -3.49
CA ILE A 236 -3.56 -35.56 -2.83
C ILE A 236 -3.73 -34.11 -3.30
N LEU A 237 -4.89 -33.78 -3.85
CA LEU A 237 -5.31 -32.44 -4.28
C LEU A 237 -6.06 -31.70 -3.19
N ALA A 238 -6.86 -32.41 -2.39
CA ALA A 238 -7.60 -31.84 -1.28
C ALA A 238 -7.91 -32.88 -0.20
N VAL A 239 -8.08 -32.38 1.03
CA VAL A 239 -8.53 -33.17 2.18
C VAL A 239 -9.75 -32.49 2.78
N PHE A 240 -10.74 -33.27 3.22
CA PHE A 240 -12.05 -32.79 3.64
C PHE A 240 -12.29 -33.10 5.12
N GLU A 241 -12.80 -32.14 5.89
CA GLU A 241 -13.19 -32.28 7.28
C GLU A 241 -14.70 -32.03 7.42
N GLY A 242 -15.42 -32.96 8.03
CA GLY A 242 -16.87 -32.97 8.13
C GLY A 242 -17.52 -34.07 7.26
N ASP A 243 -18.85 -34.00 7.09
CA ASP A 243 -19.62 -34.99 6.33
C ASP A 243 -19.76 -34.56 4.87
N TRP A 244 -18.79 -34.98 4.06
CA TRP A 244 -18.75 -34.73 2.63
C TRP A 244 -19.06 -36.01 1.85
N LYS A 245 -19.82 -35.88 0.75
CA LYS A 245 -20.20 -36.96 -0.17
C LYS A 245 -19.63 -36.70 -1.54
N TRP A 246 -19.04 -37.73 -2.13
CA TRP A 246 -18.50 -37.68 -3.48
C TRP A 246 -19.49 -38.30 -4.47
N GLU A 247 -19.83 -37.57 -5.49
CA GLU A 247 -20.69 -38.02 -6.57
C GLU A 247 -20.37 -37.26 -7.87
N ARG A 248 -20.13 -37.98 -8.95
CA ARG A 248 -19.94 -37.40 -10.29
C ARG A 248 -18.97 -36.23 -10.37
N GLN A 249 -17.79 -36.40 -9.80
CA GLN A 249 -16.75 -35.34 -9.73
C GLN A 249 -17.15 -34.08 -8.94
N ARG A 250 -18.04 -34.23 -8.00
CA ARG A 250 -18.46 -33.18 -7.05
C ARG A 250 -18.34 -33.70 -5.63
N VAL A 251 -18.00 -32.81 -4.74
CA VAL A 251 -18.00 -33.06 -3.30
C VAL A 251 -19.05 -32.17 -2.66
N THR A 252 -20.06 -32.75 -2.05
CA THR A 252 -21.22 -32.01 -1.51
C THR A 252 -21.35 -32.28 -0.01
N ALA A 253 -21.68 -31.22 0.76
CA ALA A 253 -21.98 -31.28 2.18
C ALA A 253 -23.25 -30.53 2.53
N ARG A 254 -23.97 -31.02 3.55
CA ARG A 254 -25.09 -30.31 4.15
C ARG A 254 -24.63 -29.52 5.37
N LEU A 255 -25.14 -28.31 5.51
CA LEU A 255 -24.94 -27.43 6.64
C LEU A 255 -26.23 -27.25 7.42
N THR A 256 -26.10 -27.11 8.73
CA THR A 256 -27.12 -26.58 9.63
C THR A 256 -26.60 -25.34 10.34
N ALA A 257 -27.45 -24.67 11.10
CA ALA A 257 -27.00 -23.51 11.90
C ALA A 257 -25.91 -23.85 12.92
N GLN A 258 -25.74 -25.12 13.31
CA GLN A 258 -24.76 -25.58 14.28
C GLN A 258 -23.56 -26.30 13.68
N THR A 259 -23.58 -26.58 12.38
CA THR A 259 -22.52 -27.36 11.71
C THR A 259 -21.71 -26.49 10.77
N SER A 260 -20.44 -26.85 10.62
CA SER A 260 -19.57 -26.31 9.57
C SER A 260 -18.81 -27.47 8.92
N VAL A 261 -18.36 -27.24 7.71
CA VAL A 261 -17.52 -28.19 6.99
C VAL A 261 -16.28 -27.46 6.48
N ALA A 262 -15.14 -28.16 6.42
CA ALA A 262 -13.90 -27.56 5.97
C ALA A 262 -13.21 -28.45 4.91
N LEU A 263 -12.29 -27.84 4.17
CA LEU A 263 -11.41 -28.52 3.26
C LEU A 263 -10.05 -27.82 3.21
N ALA A 264 -9.01 -28.60 2.97
CA ALA A 264 -7.67 -28.12 2.68
C ALA A 264 -7.37 -28.40 1.20
N ILE A 265 -7.04 -27.38 0.44
CA ILE A 265 -6.74 -27.44 -1.01
C ILE A 265 -5.24 -27.25 -1.20
N ALA A 266 -4.59 -28.20 -1.85
CA ALA A 266 -3.18 -28.12 -2.20
C ALA A 266 -3.01 -27.49 -3.60
N THR A 267 -2.32 -26.35 -3.67
CA THR A 267 -1.98 -25.71 -4.95
C THR A 267 -1.01 -26.57 -5.75
N LYS A 268 -0.01 -27.14 -5.10
CA LYS A 268 0.78 -28.27 -5.60
C LYS A 268 0.34 -29.55 -4.88
N PRO A 269 0.07 -30.64 -5.62
CA PRO A 269 -0.35 -31.88 -5.00
C PRO A 269 0.59 -32.35 -3.87
N LEU A 270 0.02 -32.95 -2.85
CA LEU A 270 0.75 -33.55 -1.74
C LEU A 270 1.03 -35.03 -2.01
N THR A 271 2.17 -35.53 -1.54
CA THR A 271 2.45 -36.99 -1.60
C THR A 271 1.58 -37.73 -0.58
N ALA A 272 1.32 -39.01 -0.82
CA ALA A 272 0.39 -39.82 -0.03
C ALA A 272 0.69 -39.89 1.48
N GLY A 273 1.96 -39.71 1.89
CA GLY A 273 2.37 -39.71 3.31
C GLY A 273 2.25 -38.38 4.03
N SER A 274 2.03 -37.28 3.30
CA SER A 274 2.05 -35.92 3.87
C SER A 274 0.76 -35.51 4.58
N ALA A 275 -0.32 -36.29 4.49
CA ALA A 275 -1.68 -35.89 4.88
C ALA A 275 -2.15 -36.41 6.24
N SER A 276 -1.28 -36.58 7.22
CA SER A 276 -1.63 -37.35 8.41
C SER A 276 -2.53 -36.65 9.44
N LYS A 277 -2.66 -35.33 9.46
CA LYS A 277 -3.55 -34.62 10.42
C LYS A 277 -3.97 -33.24 9.90
N PHE A 278 -5.06 -33.17 9.19
CA PHE A 278 -5.67 -31.89 8.80
C PHE A 278 -6.78 -31.52 9.81
N SER A 279 -6.47 -30.67 10.79
CA SER A 279 -7.46 -30.03 11.63
C SER A 279 -7.53 -28.54 11.22
N TYR A 280 -8.69 -28.11 10.75
CA TYR A 280 -8.92 -26.70 10.41
C TYR A 280 -8.63 -25.80 11.61
N ALA A 281 -9.08 -26.18 12.80
CA ALA A 281 -8.92 -25.37 14.01
C ALA A 281 -7.45 -25.19 14.41
N ASP A 282 -6.66 -26.27 14.38
CA ASP A 282 -5.24 -26.24 14.72
C ASP A 282 -4.43 -25.42 13.72
N GLN A 283 -4.71 -25.62 12.43
CA GLN A 283 -4.05 -24.87 11.36
C GLN A 283 -4.38 -23.38 11.42
N ARG A 284 -5.62 -23.03 11.75
CA ARG A 284 -6.03 -21.64 11.96
C ARG A 284 -5.28 -21.01 13.15
N ALA A 285 -5.20 -21.73 14.28
CA ALA A 285 -4.48 -21.25 15.46
C ALA A 285 -2.98 -21.04 15.15
N THR A 286 -2.36 -21.97 14.42
CA THR A 286 -0.96 -21.87 13.99
C THR A 286 -0.74 -20.67 13.06
N ALA A 287 -1.62 -20.46 12.09
CA ALA A 287 -1.53 -19.30 11.19
C ALA A 287 -1.66 -17.98 11.97
N VAL A 288 -2.63 -17.86 12.87
CA VAL A 288 -2.79 -16.66 13.73
C VAL A 288 -1.52 -16.40 14.56
N ALA A 289 -0.96 -17.43 15.19
CA ALA A 289 0.25 -17.30 16.00
C ALA A 289 1.44 -16.84 15.15
N THR A 290 1.63 -17.42 13.96
CA THR A 290 2.71 -17.04 13.03
C THR A 290 2.64 -15.57 12.63
N TRP A 291 1.48 -15.10 12.20
CA TRP A 291 1.33 -13.71 11.75
C TRP A 291 1.45 -12.70 12.90
N ARG A 292 0.88 -13.02 14.07
CA ARG A 292 1.04 -12.18 15.26
C ARG A 292 2.49 -12.09 15.72
N ALA A 293 3.23 -13.20 15.72
CA ALA A 293 4.65 -13.22 16.07
C ALA A 293 5.48 -12.37 15.10
N PHE A 294 5.20 -12.45 13.78
CA PHE A 294 5.88 -11.62 12.81
C PHE A 294 5.63 -10.14 13.06
N ILE A 295 4.38 -9.70 13.17
CA ILE A 295 4.06 -8.29 13.42
C ILE A 295 4.67 -7.79 14.74
N ALA A 296 4.62 -8.59 15.80
CA ALA A 296 5.15 -8.21 17.13
C ALA A 296 6.68 -8.07 17.17
N ALA A 297 7.40 -8.72 16.26
CA ALA A 297 8.87 -8.66 16.22
C ALA A 297 9.42 -7.29 15.74
N GLY A 298 8.67 -6.54 14.93
CA GLY A 298 9.09 -5.27 14.34
C GLY A 298 8.66 -4.02 15.11
N MET A 299 8.72 -2.88 14.44
CA MET A 299 8.17 -1.61 14.90
C MET A 299 6.67 -1.74 15.16
N GLN A 300 6.20 -1.14 16.25
CA GLN A 300 4.78 -1.09 16.58
C GLN A 300 4.26 0.34 16.46
N VAL A 301 3.08 0.47 15.85
CA VAL A 301 2.37 1.74 15.69
C VAL A 301 0.93 1.58 16.15
N GLU A 302 0.49 2.47 17.02
CA GLU A 302 -0.91 2.63 17.38
C GLU A 302 -1.30 4.10 17.21
N THR A 303 -2.27 4.32 16.34
CA THR A 303 -2.87 5.62 16.07
C THR A 303 -4.32 5.64 16.51
N PRO A 304 -4.94 6.82 16.66
CA PRO A 304 -6.39 6.90 16.95
C PRO A 304 -7.30 6.34 15.84
N GLU A 305 -6.76 6.04 14.66
CA GLU A 305 -7.53 5.52 13.54
C GLU A 305 -7.34 4.00 13.39
N PRO A 306 -8.32 3.17 13.82
CA PRO A 306 -8.22 1.70 13.71
C PRO A 306 -7.94 1.22 12.29
N LEU A 307 -8.49 1.90 11.29
CA LEU A 307 -8.26 1.57 9.88
C LEU A 307 -6.77 1.67 9.49
N VAL A 308 -6.07 2.71 9.94
CA VAL A 308 -4.63 2.89 9.70
C VAL A 308 -3.84 1.77 10.40
N ASN A 309 -4.26 1.42 11.63
CA ASN A 309 -3.64 0.34 12.41
C ASN A 309 -3.84 -1.03 11.76
N HIS A 310 -5.01 -1.30 11.19
CA HIS A 310 -5.27 -2.52 10.44
C HIS A 310 -4.49 -2.54 9.11
N ALA A 311 -4.48 -1.42 8.38
CA ALA A 311 -3.84 -1.32 7.08
C ALA A 311 -2.34 -1.64 7.15
N TRP A 312 -1.57 -1.04 8.07
CA TRP A 312 -0.14 -1.28 8.12
C TRP A 312 0.20 -2.72 8.47
N ARG A 313 -0.55 -3.36 9.39
CA ARG A 313 -0.35 -4.77 9.75
C ARG A 313 -0.66 -5.69 8.57
N ALA A 314 -1.80 -5.48 7.91
CA ALA A 314 -2.22 -6.26 6.76
C ALA A 314 -1.23 -6.13 5.59
N VAL A 315 -0.83 -4.90 5.26
CA VAL A 315 0.06 -4.59 4.15
C VAL A 315 1.48 -5.14 4.36
N LEU A 316 2.00 -5.04 5.61
CA LEU A 316 3.30 -5.62 5.95
C LEU A 316 3.28 -7.15 5.83
N GLY A 317 2.20 -7.80 6.30
CA GLY A 317 1.98 -9.23 6.14
C GLY A 317 1.84 -9.64 4.67
N GLN A 318 1.11 -8.89 3.86
CA GLN A 318 0.99 -9.13 2.44
C GLN A 318 2.33 -9.03 1.70
N ASN A 319 3.18 -8.06 2.06
CA ASN A 319 4.53 -7.96 1.49
C ASN A 319 5.39 -9.18 1.82
N LEU A 320 5.30 -9.69 3.05
CA LEU A 320 5.97 -10.92 3.44
C LEU A 320 5.45 -12.12 2.63
N ALA A 321 4.15 -12.21 2.41
CA ALA A 321 3.53 -13.24 1.58
C ALA A 321 3.94 -13.17 0.09
N LEU A 322 4.40 -12.00 -0.41
CA LEU A 322 4.89 -11.84 -1.78
C LEU A 322 6.35 -12.26 -1.97
N ILE A 323 7.09 -12.52 -0.89
CA ILE A 323 8.43 -13.10 -0.99
C ILE A 323 8.33 -14.54 -1.46
N ASN A 324 9.08 -14.88 -2.50
CA ASN A 324 9.24 -16.24 -3.01
C ASN A 324 10.65 -16.72 -2.71
N GLY A 325 10.83 -17.49 -1.62
CA GLY A 325 12.15 -17.89 -1.11
C GLY A 325 12.99 -16.69 -0.67
N ALA A 326 13.93 -16.25 -1.51
CA ALA A 326 14.77 -15.08 -1.30
C ALA A 326 14.53 -13.98 -2.35
N SER A 327 13.40 -14.01 -3.05
CA SER A 327 13.11 -13.09 -4.14
C SER A 327 11.86 -12.28 -3.85
N MET A 328 11.98 -10.97 -3.80
CA MET A 328 10.83 -10.07 -3.74
C MET A 328 10.11 -10.07 -5.08
N ARG A 329 8.84 -10.42 -5.09
CA ARG A 329 8.02 -10.40 -6.29
C ARG A 329 7.23 -9.11 -6.37
N TYR A 330 7.11 -8.55 -7.57
CA TYR A 330 6.33 -7.33 -7.81
C TYR A 330 4.83 -7.58 -7.59
N SER A 331 4.39 -8.75 -8.03
CA SER A 331 3.04 -9.27 -7.82
C SER A 331 3.09 -10.79 -7.66
N ALA A 332 1.95 -11.47 -7.57
CA ALA A 332 1.90 -12.92 -7.51
C ALA A 332 0.74 -13.46 -8.35
N GLY A 333 1.01 -14.55 -9.06
CA GLY A 333 -0.01 -15.26 -9.82
C GLY A 333 -0.53 -14.52 -11.05
N ASN A 334 0.28 -13.68 -11.64
CA ASN A 334 0.01 -13.01 -12.91
C ASN A 334 1.34 -12.77 -13.65
N GLN A 335 1.28 -12.12 -14.82
CA GLN A 335 2.47 -11.86 -15.66
C GLN A 335 3.56 -11.02 -14.96
N TYR A 336 3.28 -10.41 -13.82
CA TYR A 336 4.20 -9.60 -13.01
C TYR A 336 4.73 -10.36 -11.78
N ASP A 337 4.58 -11.68 -11.72
CA ASP A 337 5.25 -12.53 -10.74
C ASP A 337 6.74 -12.64 -11.06
N GLN A 338 7.43 -11.51 -10.97
CA GLN A 338 8.85 -11.37 -11.29
C GLN A 338 9.48 -10.23 -10.48
N ILE A 339 10.81 -10.08 -10.63
CA ILE A 339 11.57 -8.99 -9.98
C ILE A 339 11.49 -7.73 -10.83
N TYR A 340 11.23 -6.60 -10.18
CA TYR A 340 11.51 -5.25 -10.68
C TYR A 340 12.46 -4.57 -9.69
N ILE A 341 13.49 -3.85 -10.18
CA ILE A 341 14.54 -3.36 -9.26
C ILE A 341 14.07 -2.18 -8.43
N VAL A 342 13.47 -1.18 -9.05
CA VAL A 342 13.09 0.04 -8.33
C VAL A 342 12.09 -0.28 -7.22
N GLU A 343 11.00 -0.91 -7.57
CA GLU A 343 9.92 -1.29 -6.67
C GLU A 343 10.35 -2.41 -5.71
N GLY A 344 11.17 -3.35 -6.19
CA GLY A 344 11.71 -4.43 -5.37
C GLY A 344 12.70 -3.96 -4.31
N THR A 345 13.51 -2.93 -4.61
CA THR A 345 14.41 -2.32 -3.62
C THR A 345 13.62 -1.51 -2.58
N ASP A 346 12.59 -0.80 -2.99
CA ASP A 346 11.68 -0.11 -2.07
C ASP A 346 10.93 -1.11 -1.18
N ALA A 347 10.41 -2.20 -1.77
CA ALA A 347 9.70 -3.26 -1.03
C ALA A 347 10.61 -3.97 -0.02
N ALA A 348 11.85 -4.27 -0.41
CA ALA A 348 12.84 -4.86 0.50
C ALA A 348 13.22 -3.89 1.63
N PHE A 349 13.44 -2.61 1.31
CA PHE A 349 13.85 -1.63 2.32
C PHE A 349 12.72 -1.28 3.30
N ALA A 350 11.46 -1.39 2.89
CA ALA A 350 10.32 -1.19 3.79
C ALA A 350 10.36 -2.15 5.00
N PHE A 351 10.85 -3.39 4.83
CA PHE A 351 11.05 -4.30 5.96
C PHE A 351 12.06 -3.76 6.96
N THR A 352 13.18 -3.16 6.50
CA THR A 352 14.14 -2.51 7.39
C THR A 352 13.51 -1.36 8.16
N LEU A 353 12.73 -0.50 7.51
CA LEU A 353 12.04 0.63 8.15
C LEU A 353 11.03 0.18 9.22
N TRP A 354 10.50 -1.03 9.09
CA TRP A 354 9.54 -1.61 10.02
C TRP A 354 10.15 -2.63 11.00
N GLY A 355 11.48 -2.67 11.11
CA GLY A 355 12.15 -3.50 12.11
C GLY A 355 12.37 -4.97 11.71
N HIS A 356 12.17 -5.29 10.43
CA HIS A 356 12.37 -6.62 9.87
C HIS A 356 13.59 -6.68 8.94
N ALA A 357 14.72 -6.13 9.37
CA ALA A 357 15.95 -6.01 8.58
C ALA A 357 16.49 -7.37 8.06
N ALA A 358 16.20 -8.47 8.74
CA ALA A 358 16.55 -9.81 8.30
C ALA A 358 15.90 -10.16 6.95
N GLU A 359 14.68 -9.67 6.69
CA GLU A 359 14.01 -9.88 5.41
C GLU A 359 14.69 -9.09 4.29
N THR A 360 15.05 -7.83 4.54
CA THR A 360 15.86 -7.06 3.59
C THR A 360 17.16 -7.77 3.25
N ARG A 361 17.91 -8.24 4.26
CA ARG A 361 19.16 -8.98 4.08
C ARG A 361 18.97 -10.23 3.22
N ARG A 362 17.88 -10.97 3.41
CA ARG A 362 17.50 -12.15 2.62
C ARG A 362 17.31 -11.81 1.13
N LEU A 363 16.71 -10.64 0.85
CA LEU A 363 16.31 -10.22 -0.49
C LEU A 363 17.43 -9.55 -1.29
N LEU A 364 18.40 -8.92 -0.63
CA LEU A 364 19.48 -8.17 -1.27
C LEU A 364 20.25 -8.98 -2.34
N PRO A 365 20.65 -10.25 -2.13
CA PRO A 365 21.39 -11.00 -3.16
C PRO A 365 20.66 -11.06 -4.50
N THR A 366 19.39 -11.44 -4.51
CA THR A 366 18.60 -11.57 -5.75
C THR A 366 18.35 -10.23 -6.43
N LEU A 367 18.16 -9.16 -5.65
CA LEU A 367 17.99 -7.80 -6.19
C LEU A 367 19.30 -7.29 -6.81
N LEU A 368 20.44 -7.55 -6.18
CA LEU A 368 21.75 -7.13 -6.69
C LEU A 368 22.15 -7.87 -7.96
N ASP A 369 21.81 -9.16 -8.07
CA ASP A 369 22.14 -9.99 -9.23
C ASP A 369 21.23 -9.72 -10.44
N PHE A 370 20.01 -9.23 -10.25
CA PHE A 370 19.07 -8.97 -11.35
C PHE A 370 19.41 -7.65 -12.09
N THR A 371 19.36 -7.67 -13.42
CA THR A 371 19.53 -6.45 -14.24
C THR A 371 18.67 -6.56 -15.50
N ARG A 372 17.92 -5.50 -15.80
CA ARG A 372 17.12 -5.38 -17.03
C ARG A 372 17.89 -4.58 -18.06
N LYS A 373 17.97 -5.12 -19.29
CA LYS A 373 18.68 -4.51 -20.41
C LYS A 373 18.17 -3.11 -20.75
N GLY A 374 19.08 -2.16 -20.92
CA GLY A 374 18.79 -0.76 -21.24
C GLY A 374 18.40 0.11 -20.04
N LEU A 375 18.47 -0.47 -18.81
CA LEU A 375 18.24 0.22 -17.54
C LEU A 375 19.40 0.04 -16.56
N GLU A 376 20.56 -0.37 -17.03
CA GLU A 376 21.69 -0.80 -16.20
C GLU A 376 22.13 0.29 -15.21
N HIS A 377 22.36 1.52 -15.68
CA HIS A 377 22.79 2.64 -14.84
C HIS A 377 21.71 3.09 -13.87
N HIS A 378 20.46 3.15 -14.35
CA HIS A 378 19.31 3.45 -13.51
C HIS A 378 19.19 2.45 -12.35
N GLN A 379 19.26 1.17 -12.64
CA GLN A 379 19.15 0.11 -11.64
C GLN A 379 20.38 0.05 -10.72
N ALA A 380 21.57 0.27 -11.23
CA ALA A 380 22.78 0.34 -10.41
C ALA A 380 22.67 1.40 -9.31
N GLY A 381 22.11 2.56 -9.64
CA GLY A 381 21.85 3.62 -8.68
C GLY A 381 20.95 3.16 -7.52
N PHE A 382 19.81 2.55 -7.82
CA PHE A 382 18.88 2.06 -6.78
C PHE A 382 19.48 0.96 -5.91
N LYS A 383 20.16 -0.01 -6.51
CA LYS A 383 20.82 -1.11 -5.79
C LYS A 383 21.85 -0.58 -4.78
N ALA A 384 22.73 0.31 -5.23
CA ALA A 384 23.78 0.88 -4.39
C ALA A 384 23.22 1.73 -3.24
N VAL A 385 22.23 2.59 -3.52
CA VAL A 385 21.55 3.39 -2.50
C VAL A 385 20.84 2.49 -1.46
N THR A 386 20.21 1.40 -1.90
CA THR A 386 19.54 0.47 -0.98
C THR A 386 20.52 -0.21 -0.03
N VAL A 387 21.70 -0.62 -0.52
CA VAL A 387 22.76 -1.20 0.32
C VAL A 387 23.26 -0.20 1.34
N ALA A 388 23.53 1.05 0.93
CA ALA A 388 23.98 2.10 1.84
C ALA A 388 22.93 2.41 2.91
N ARG A 389 21.68 2.59 2.51
CA ARG A 389 20.57 2.83 3.45
C ARG A 389 20.34 1.66 4.41
N TYR A 390 20.42 0.41 3.93
CA TYR A 390 20.35 -0.78 4.78
C TYR A 390 21.43 -0.74 5.86
N TRP A 391 22.68 -0.43 5.48
CA TRP A 391 23.78 -0.34 6.45
C TRP A 391 23.54 0.79 7.47
N TRP A 392 23.10 1.97 7.03
CA TRP A 392 22.83 3.07 7.96
C TRP A 392 21.79 2.69 9.01
N GLN A 393 20.74 1.99 8.62
CA GLN A 393 19.67 1.56 9.54
C GLN A 393 20.14 0.45 10.50
N THR A 394 20.94 -0.49 10.01
CA THR A 394 21.24 -1.75 10.73
C THR A 394 22.62 -1.82 11.34
N ARG A 395 23.60 -1.14 10.73
CA ARG A 395 25.05 -1.30 10.99
C ARG A 395 25.56 -2.74 10.76
N ASP A 396 24.87 -3.51 9.90
CA ASP A 396 25.25 -4.87 9.52
C ASP A 396 26.46 -4.85 8.56
N THR A 397 27.63 -4.49 9.10
CA THR A 397 28.88 -4.43 8.31
C THR A 397 29.25 -5.79 7.73
N ALA A 398 29.08 -6.88 8.50
CA ALA A 398 29.40 -8.22 8.02
C ALA A 398 28.53 -8.63 6.83
N GLY A 399 27.21 -8.36 6.89
CA GLY A 399 26.28 -8.63 5.80
C GLY A 399 26.59 -7.83 4.55
N VAL A 400 26.89 -6.53 4.71
CA VAL A 400 27.22 -5.64 3.58
C VAL A 400 28.54 -6.04 2.94
N LEU A 401 29.58 -6.38 3.73
CA LEU A 401 30.86 -6.86 3.21
C LEU A 401 30.72 -8.21 2.50
N ALA A 402 29.92 -9.13 2.98
CA ALA A 402 29.64 -10.40 2.30
C ALA A 402 29.00 -10.20 0.91
N LEU A 403 28.27 -9.11 0.73
CA LEU A 403 27.65 -8.74 -0.56
C LEU A 403 28.51 -7.80 -1.41
N ARG A 404 29.71 -7.41 -0.93
CA ARG A 404 30.58 -6.43 -1.60
C ARG A 404 30.83 -6.73 -3.08
N PRO A 405 31.16 -7.97 -3.52
CA PRO A 405 31.41 -8.25 -4.94
C PRO A 405 30.19 -7.90 -5.84
N ARG A 406 28.95 -8.01 -5.31
CA ARG A 406 27.73 -7.72 -6.05
C ARG A 406 27.46 -6.22 -6.16
N TRP A 407 27.41 -5.50 -5.03
CA TRP A 407 27.11 -4.08 -5.05
C TRP A 407 28.28 -3.22 -5.55
N GLU A 408 29.52 -3.64 -5.34
CA GLU A 408 30.70 -2.93 -5.87
C GLU A 408 30.79 -3.02 -7.40
N LYS A 409 30.31 -4.12 -8.01
CA LYS A 409 30.15 -4.22 -9.47
C LYS A 409 29.25 -3.08 -9.99
N GLU A 410 28.14 -2.81 -9.33
CA GLU A 410 27.25 -1.71 -9.70
C GLU A 410 27.89 -0.34 -9.43
N GLY A 411 28.59 -0.19 -8.32
CA GLY A 411 29.36 1.02 -8.02
C GLY A 411 30.45 1.32 -9.05
N ARG A 412 31.23 0.30 -9.48
CA ARG A 412 32.22 0.45 -10.55
C ARG A 412 31.60 0.84 -11.87
N ARG A 413 30.45 0.25 -12.24
CA ARG A 413 29.70 0.68 -13.42
C ARG A 413 29.41 2.18 -13.37
N LEU A 414 28.95 2.70 -12.25
CA LEU A 414 28.67 4.12 -12.08
C LEU A 414 29.94 5.01 -12.10
N LEU A 415 31.09 4.48 -11.69
CA LEU A 415 32.36 5.20 -11.77
C LEU A 415 32.93 5.26 -13.21
N ASP A 416 32.90 4.12 -13.90
CA ASP A 416 33.75 3.90 -15.08
C ASP A 416 32.96 4.11 -16.39
N GLU A 417 31.60 4.01 -16.38
CA GLU A 417 30.78 4.07 -17.58
C GLU A 417 30.14 5.45 -17.86
N ARG A 418 30.67 6.55 -17.31
CA ARG A 418 30.25 7.93 -17.66
C ARG A 418 30.88 8.38 -18.98
N THR A 419 30.66 7.61 -20.02
CA THR A 419 31.28 7.77 -21.35
C THR A 419 30.32 8.33 -22.41
N GLY A 420 29.08 8.64 -21.98
CA GLY A 420 28.10 9.27 -22.85
C GLY A 420 28.37 10.74 -23.15
N PRO A 421 27.60 11.37 -24.03
CA PRO A 421 27.71 12.80 -24.33
C PRO A 421 27.75 13.65 -23.06
N HIS A 422 28.57 14.67 -23.04
CA HIS A 422 28.73 15.62 -21.91
C HIS A 422 29.14 14.96 -20.59
N SER A 423 29.81 13.81 -20.61
CA SER A 423 30.23 13.05 -19.42
C SER A 423 29.07 12.53 -18.56
N LEU A 424 27.89 12.40 -19.16
CA LEU A 424 26.73 11.68 -18.62
C LEU A 424 26.88 10.17 -18.87
N PHE A 425 25.98 9.36 -18.29
CA PHE A 425 25.91 7.95 -18.68
C PHE A 425 25.49 7.79 -20.15
N PRO A 426 25.84 6.69 -20.81
CA PRO A 426 25.33 6.39 -22.15
C PRO A 426 23.81 6.47 -22.21
N PRO A 427 23.21 6.79 -23.37
CA PRO A 427 21.76 6.81 -23.54
C PRO A 427 21.13 5.49 -23.12
N GLY A 428 20.17 5.56 -22.22
CA GLY A 428 19.35 4.45 -21.76
C GLY A 428 17.90 4.61 -22.17
N ARG A 429 17.04 3.67 -21.81
CA ARG A 429 15.61 3.77 -22.07
C ARG A 429 15.03 4.99 -21.35
N TYR A 430 14.04 5.63 -21.96
CA TYR A 430 13.28 6.73 -21.35
C TYR A 430 12.64 6.27 -20.03
N THR A 431 11.98 5.10 -20.04
CA THR A 431 11.47 4.38 -18.84
C THR A 431 11.54 2.87 -19.08
N GLY A 432 11.07 2.09 -18.11
CA GLY A 432 10.90 0.64 -18.26
C GLY A 432 10.09 0.23 -19.49
N ASP A 433 9.09 1.00 -19.88
CA ASP A 433 8.12 0.67 -20.93
C ASP A 433 8.25 1.53 -22.20
N ILE A 434 9.12 2.53 -22.17
CA ILE A 434 9.45 3.35 -23.34
C ILE A 434 10.92 3.13 -23.68
N SER A 435 11.15 2.40 -24.79
CA SER A 435 12.49 1.95 -25.18
C SER A 435 13.32 3.01 -25.91
N THR A 436 12.77 4.20 -26.18
CA THR A 436 13.50 5.30 -26.82
C THR A 436 14.77 5.60 -26.03
N PRO A 437 15.96 5.55 -26.66
CA PRO A 437 17.21 5.89 -26.00
C PRO A 437 17.30 7.41 -25.75
N VAL A 438 17.54 7.78 -24.48
CA VAL A 438 17.67 9.19 -24.06
C VAL A 438 18.75 9.33 -22.99
N GLN A 439 19.24 10.54 -22.80
CA GLN A 439 20.03 10.90 -21.61
C GLN A 439 19.08 11.03 -20.41
N ALA A 440 18.70 9.89 -19.81
CA ALA A 440 17.68 9.86 -18.78
C ALA A 440 18.13 10.56 -17.48
N ILE A 441 17.41 11.63 -17.10
CA ILE A 441 17.70 12.40 -15.87
C ILE A 441 17.73 11.50 -14.64
N GLY A 442 16.78 10.57 -14.51
CA GLY A 442 16.67 9.67 -13.37
C GLY A 442 17.88 8.76 -13.21
N ALA A 443 18.47 8.25 -14.31
CA ALA A 443 19.67 7.43 -14.27
C ALA A 443 20.88 8.24 -13.76
N ASN A 444 21.05 9.47 -14.27
CA ASN A 444 22.16 10.34 -13.89
C ASN A 444 22.04 10.84 -12.44
N ALA A 445 20.87 11.24 -12.01
CA ALA A 445 20.60 11.71 -10.65
C ALA A 445 20.81 10.58 -9.60
N HIS A 446 20.25 9.38 -9.86
CA HIS A 446 20.45 8.24 -8.95
C HIS A 446 21.88 7.69 -8.99
N GLY A 447 22.53 7.70 -10.14
CA GLY A 447 23.95 7.35 -10.25
C GLY A 447 24.83 8.27 -9.44
N TRP A 448 24.57 9.59 -9.49
CA TRP A 448 25.25 10.56 -8.64
C TRP A 448 25.03 10.23 -7.15
N ARG A 449 23.76 10.06 -6.74
CA ARG A 449 23.43 9.72 -5.36
C ARG A 449 24.14 8.45 -4.89
N ALA A 450 24.15 7.42 -5.72
CA ALA A 450 24.78 6.15 -5.39
C ALA A 450 26.30 6.30 -5.17
N LEU A 451 26.98 7.10 -5.99
CA LEU A 451 28.41 7.41 -5.79
C LEU A 451 28.64 8.12 -4.45
N ARG A 452 27.79 9.09 -4.09
CA ARG A 452 27.86 9.81 -2.83
C ARG A 452 27.63 8.86 -1.64
N ASP A 453 26.52 8.10 -1.67
CA ASP A 453 26.10 7.22 -0.56
C ASP A 453 27.09 6.06 -0.36
N LEU A 454 27.66 5.50 -1.46
CA LEU A 454 28.72 4.49 -1.37
C LEU A 454 30.03 5.08 -0.83
N GLY A 455 30.38 6.33 -1.19
CA GLY A 455 31.52 7.03 -0.60
C GLY A 455 31.41 7.16 0.91
N ALA A 456 30.24 7.59 1.40
CA ALA A 456 29.95 7.67 2.82
C ALA A 456 29.99 6.27 3.50
N LEU A 457 29.32 5.27 2.93
CA LEU A 457 29.34 3.89 3.43
C LEU A 457 30.76 3.31 3.54
N LEU A 458 31.55 3.42 2.48
CA LEU A 458 32.92 2.88 2.44
C LEU A 458 33.82 3.51 3.49
N GLY A 459 33.68 4.81 3.75
CA GLY A 459 34.40 5.49 4.84
C GLY A 459 34.06 4.91 6.22
N GLU A 460 32.80 4.60 6.46
CA GLU A 460 32.34 4.04 7.73
C GLU A 460 32.75 2.57 7.95
N ILE A 461 32.81 1.78 6.87
CA ILE A 461 33.19 0.34 6.96
C ILE A 461 34.71 0.11 6.87
N GLY A 462 35.53 1.18 6.91
CA GLY A 462 36.98 1.11 7.03
C GLY A 462 37.73 1.01 5.71
N ASP A 463 37.17 1.48 4.60
CA ASP A 463 37.87 1.58 3.29
C ASP A 463 37.96 3.04 2.82
N PRO A 464 38.81 3.86 3.49
CA PRO A 464 38.91 5.29 3.20
C PRO A 464 39.46 5.60 1.79
N THR A 465 40.32 4.72 1.24
CA THR A 465 40.89 4.91 -0.09
C THR A 465 39.82 4.80 -1.18
N THR A 466 38.99 3.76 -1.12
CA THR A 466 37.87 3.60 -2.06
C THR A 466 36.81 4.65 -1.81
N ALA A 467 36.50 4.98 -0.55
CA ALA A 467 35.60 6.06 -0.17
C ALA A 467 35.94 7.39 -0.80
N ALA A 468 37.24 7.79 -0.73
CA ALA A 468 37.73 9.04 -1.34
C ALA A 468 37.50 9.06 -2.87
N ARG A 469 37.69 7.95 -3.56
CA ARG A 469 37.45 7.81 -5.00
C ARG A 469 35.97 8.05 -5.35
N TYR A 470 35.04 7.41 -4.62
CA TYR A 470 33.60 7.55 -4.84
C TYR A 470 33.09 8.97 -4.50
N THR A 471 33.56 9.53 -3.39
CA THR A 471 33.24 10.90 -2.97
C THR A 471 33.72 11.93 -3.99
N ALA A 472 34.97 11.80 -4.48
CA ALA A 472 35.51 12.67 -5.52
C ALA A 472 34.71 12.57 -6.82
N ALA A 473 34.31 11.34 -7.22
CA ALA A 473 33.50 11.11 -8.41
C ALA A 473 32.11 11.74 -8.27
N ALA A 474 31.44 11.59 -7.11
CA ALA A 474 30.15 12.23 -6.84
C ALA A 474 30.25 13.76 -6.89
N ARG A 475 31.27 14.33 -6.24
CA ARG A 475 31.52 15.78 -6.24
C ARG A 475 31.75 16.33 -7.66
N ALA A 476 32.51 15.61 -8.49
CA ALA A 476 32.74 16.01 -9.87
C ALA A 476 31.50 15.82 -10.77
N PHE A 477 30.67 14.82 -10.49
CA PHE A 477 29.54 14.49 -11.35
C PHE A 477 28.30 15.39 -11.11
N ARG A 478 28.07 15.85 -9.88
CA ARG A 478 26.91 16.71 -9.56
C ARG A 478 26.78 17.92 -10.47
N PRO A 479 27.82 18.78 -10.62
CA PRO A 479 27.72 19.94 -11.49
C PRO A 479 27.47 19.60 -12.95
N VAL A 480 27.99 18.47 -13.43
CA VAL A 480 27.74 17.99 -14.80
C VAL A 480 26.25 17.69 -15.02
N VAL A 481 25.63 16.98 -14.07
CA VAL A 481 24.20 16.66 -14.15
C VAL A 481 23.34 17.93 -14.01
N LEU A 482 23.69 18.84 -13.10
CA LEU A 482 22.98 20.11 -12.90
C LEU A 482 23.08 21.03 -14.12
N ASP A 483 24.25 21.09 -14.79
CA ASP A 483 24.41 21.83 -16.06
C ASP A 483 23.53 21.25 -17.17
N ALA A 484 23.55 19.92 -17.32
CA ALA A 484 22.72 19.23 -18.30
C ALA A 484 21.21 19.50 -18.06
N ILE A 485 20.78 19.51 -16.80
CA ILE A 485 19.39 19.88 -16.44
C ILE A 485 19.11 21.34 -16.84
N GLU A 486 19.97 22.28 -16.43
CA GLU A 486 19.79 23.71 -16.70
C GLU A 486 19.65 24.00 -18.20
N ARG A 487 20.46 23.34 -19.03
CA ARG A 487 20.39 23.45 -20.49
C ARG A 487 19.17 22.78 -21.12
N SER A 488 18.48 21.90 -20.36
CA SER A 488 17.30 21.16 -20.81
C SER A 488 15.99 21.78 -20.35
N VAL A 489 16.01 22.64 -19.31
CA VAL A 489 14.81 23.26 -18.73
C VAL A 489 14.04 24.04 -19.77
N ARG A 490 12.73 23.84 -19.83
CA ARG A 490 11.77 24.59 -20.63
C ARG A 490 11.15 25.68 -19.77
N ARG A 491 11.36 26.95 -20.15
CA ARG A 491 10.98 28.12 -19.34
C ARG A 491 9.71 28.80 -19.81
N GLU A 492 9.04 28.23 -20.80
CA GLU A 492 7.76 28.72 -21.34
C GLU A 492 6.56 28.41 -20.44
N THR A 493 6.75 27.66 -19.34
CA THR A 493 5.72 27.34 -18.36
C THR A 493 6.07 27.87 -16.96
N THR A 494 5.07 27.93 -16.07
CA THR A 494 5.23 28.31 -14.67
C THR A 494 4.58 27.23 -13.77
N PRO A 495 5.36 26.48 -12.98
CA PRO A 495 6.83 26.52 -12.91
C PRO A 495 7.50 26.04 -14.20
N PRO A 496 8.81 26.27 -14.37
CA PRO A 496 9.57 25.72 -15.50
C PRO A 496 9.50 24.20 -15.54
N PHE A 497 9.43 23.63 -16.76
CA PHE A 497 9.38 22.21 -16.98
C PHE A 497 10.79 21.60 -17.04
N ILE A 498 11.03 20.52 -16.28
CA ILE A 498 12.26 19.73 -16.33
C ILE A 498 11.99 18.44 -17.11
N PRO A 499 12.57 18.22 -18.29
CA PRO A 499 12.36 17.02 -19.09
C PRO A 499 13.05 15.78 -18.51
N THR A 500 12.53 14.60 -18.82
CA THR A 500 13.22 13.33 -18.53
C THR A 500 14.43 13.13 -19.46
N ALA A 501 14.29 13.50 -20.72
CA ALA A 501 15.35 13.42 -21.73
C ALA A 501 16.23 14.67 -21.70
N LEU A 502 17.36 14.61 -20.99
CA LEU A 502 18.33 15.70 -20.94
C LEU A 502 18.96 15.94 -22.29
N LEU A 503 19.21 17.23 -22.62
CA LEU A 503 19.88 17.71 -23.84
C LEU A 503 19.19 17.23 -25.13
N GLY A 504 17.93 16.83 -25.02
CA GLY A 504 17.04 16.46 -26.12
C GLY A 504 16.00 17.52 -26.39
N ASP A 505 15.05 17.16 -27.23
CA ASP A 505 13.95 18.01 -27.68
C ASP A 505 12.59 17.62 -27.09
N GLU A 506 12.58 16.95 -25.91
CA GLU A 506 11.34 16.60 -25.21
C GLU A 506 10.47 17.85 -25.03
N PRO A 507 9.23 17.84 -25.54
CA PRO A 507 8.33 18.98 -25.45
C PRO A 507 7.75 19.09 -24.04
N VAL A 508 7.24 20.27 -23.73
CA VAL A 508 6.41 20.51 -22.54
C VAL A 508 5.15 19.64 -22.58
N HIS A 509 4.81 19.05 -21.45
CA HIS A 509 3.56 18.27 -21.28
C HIS A 509 2.52 19.11 -20.52
N ASP A 510 1.62 19.78 -21.27
CA ASP A 510 0.57 20.61 -20.70
C ASP A 510 -0.77 20.50 -21.48
N PRO A 511 -1.79 19.87 -20.94
CA PRO A 511 -1.80 19.11 -19.67
C PRO A 511 -0.92 17.86 -19.73
N ILE A 512 -0.41 17.42 -18.61
CA ILE A 512 0.54 16.29 -18.54
C ILE A 512 -0.02 15.04 -19.22
N LEU A 513 -1.30 14.76 -19.04
CA LEU A 513 -1.93 13.51 -19.50
C LEU A 513 -2.36 13.52 -20.98
N HIS A 514 -2.07 14.60 -21.75
CA HIS A 514 -2.45 14.64 -23.15
C HIS A 514 -1.66 13.65 -24.02
N SER A 515 -0.56 13.10 -23.51
CA SER A 515 0.27 12.15 -24.23
C SER A 515 0.77 11.01 -23.34
N ARG A 516 1.13 9.89 -23.98
CA ARG A 516 1.75 8.76 -23.29
C ARG A 516 3.08 9.16 -22.63
N ILE A 517 3.89 9.96 -23.32
CA ILE A 517 5.19 10.42 -22.78
C ILE A 517 4.96 11.29 -21.53
N GLY A 518 4.02 12.23 -21.56
CA GLY A 518 3.68 13.04 -20.41
C GLY A 518 3.19 12.20 -19.22
N SER A 519 2.37 11.18 -19.45
CA SER A 519 1.96 10.24 -18.39
C SER A 519 3.15 9.51 -17.78
N TYR A 520 4.12 9.04 -18.59
CA TYR A 520 5.34 8.40 -18.06
C TYR A 520 6.27 9.39 -17.39
N TRP A 521 6.39 10.61 -17.93
CA TRP A 521 7.10 11.70 -17.26
C TRP A 521 6.55 11.88 -15.84
N ASN A 522 5.23 12.03 -15.71
CA ASN A 522 4.58 12.28 -14.41
C ASN A 522 4.92 11.25 -13.34
N ILE A 523 4.87 9.97 -13.69
CA ILE A 523 5.10 8.88 -12.72
C ILE A 523 6.59 8.57 -12.49
N THR A 524 7.50 9.02 -13.34
CA THR A 524 8.92 8.67 -13.23
C THR A 524 9.85 9.83 -12.88
N ILE A 525 9.47 11.08 -13.18
CA ILE A 525 10.36 12.25 -12.92
C ILE A 525 10.64 12.44 -11.42
N GLY A 526 9.73 12.01 -10.53
CA GLY A 526 9.91 12.04 -9.09
C GLY A 526 11.12 11.25 -8.57
N PHE A 527 11.67 10.33 -9.37
CA PHE A 527 12.95 9.68 -9.04
C PHE A 527 14.08 10.69 -8.93
N THR A 528 14.09 11.71 -9.80
CA THR A 528 15.10 12.78 -9.77
C THR A 528 14.97 13.64 -8.51
N ALA A 529 13.77 14.04 -8.16
CA ALA A 529 13.50 14.79 -6.93
C ALA A 529 14.01 14.01 -5.70
N ARG A 530 13.66 12.72 -5.58
CA ARG A 530 14.09 11.84 -4.49
C ARG A 530 15.59 11.58 -4.44
N SER A 531 16.35 11.83 -5.50
CA SER A 531 17.79 11.62 -5.50
C SER A 531 18.55 12.54 -4.55
N GLY A 532 17.98 13.68 -4.16
CA GLY A 532 18.67 14.72 -3.40
C GLY A 532 19.67 15.52 -4.26
N LEU A 533 19.58 15.43 -5.58
CA LEU A 533 20.47 16.15 -6.50
C LEU A 533 20.35 17.67 -6.34
N PHE A 534 19.15 18.15 -6.12
CA PHE A 534 18.88 19.56 -5.80
C PHE A 534 19.06 19.81 -4.32
N ALA A 535 19.83 20.84 -3.94
CA ALA A 535 19.89 21.26 -2.56
C ALA A 535 18.49 21.73 -2.06
N PRO A 536 18.19 21.65 -0.76
CA PRO A 536 16.88 22.07 -0.23
C PRO A 536 16.49 23.52 -0.56
N THR A 537 17.48 24.39 -0.76
CA THR A 537 17.29 25.79 -1.14
C THR A 537 17.28 26.05 -2.64
N ASP A 538 17.54 25.02 -3.47
CA ASP A 538 17.52 25.14 -4.92
C ASP A 538 16.06 25.21 -5.41
N PRO A 539 15.65 26.28 -6.13
CA PRO A 539 14.26 26.40 -6.59
C PRO A 539 13.82 25.25 -7.52
N ARG A 540 14.75 24.61 -8.22
CA ARG A 540 14.48 23.46 -9.09
C ARG A 540 13.98 22.24 -8.31
N ALA A 541 14.32 22.15 -7.02
CA ALA A 541 13.82 21.11 -6.13
C ALA A 541 12.29 21.05 -6.09
N ASP A 542 11.61 22.21 -6.17
CA ASP A 542 10.15 22.31 -6.12
C ASP A 542 9.49 22.28 -7.50
N TRP A 543 10.23 22.57 -8.60
CA TRP A 543 9.61 22.71 -9.91
C TRP A 543 8.89 21.45 -10.35
N ILE A 544 9.46 20.26 -10.09
CA ILE A 544 8.86 18.98 -10.49
C ILE A 544 7.50 18.79 -9.81
N SER A 545 7.45 18.85 -8.49
CA SER A 545 6.20 18.61 -7.74
C SER A 545 5.16 19.71 -8.00
N ARG A 546 5.58 20.99 -8.09
CA ARG A 546 4.66 22.09 -8.42
C ARG A 546 4.14 22.02 -9.85
N TYR A 547 4.97 21.55 -10.80
CA TYR A 547 4.52 21.29 -12.17
C TYR A 547 3.43 20.20 -12.20
N GLN A 548 3.63 19.10 -11.47
CA GLN A 548 2.63 18.05 -11.32
C GLN A 548 1.32 18.58 -10.72
N GLU A 549 1.40 19.46 -9.71
CA GLU A 549 0.26 20.07 -9.03
C GLU A 549 -0.56 21.03 -9.90
N THR A 550 0.08 21.69 -10.88
CA THR A 550 -0.53 22.78 -11.65
C THR A 550 -0.80 22.45 -13.12
N HIS A 551 -0.37 21.28 -13.61
CA HIS A 551 -0.52 20.85 -15.00
C HIS A 551 -1.26 19.51 -15.15
N GLY A 552 -2.09 19.13 -14.15
CA GLY A 552 -3.00 17.97 -14.22
C GLY A 552 -2.34 16.64 -13.84
N GLY A 553 -1.18 16.67 -13.18
CA GLY A 553 -0.45 15.45 -12.79
C GLY A 553 -0.93 14.77 -11.51
N VAL A 554 -1.79 15.44 -10.72
CA VAL A 554 -2.24 14.95 -9.40
C VAL A 554 -3.77 14.91 -9.34
N PHE A 555 -4.31 13.88 -8.70
CA PHE A 555 -5.71 13.75 -8.36
C PHE A 555 -5.87 12.98 -7.04
N VAL A 556 -6.63 13.52 -6.10
CA VAL A 556 -6.77 13.04 -4.71
C VAL A 556 -5.42 12.73 -4.05
N GLY A 557 -4.45 13.61 -4.28
CA GLY A 557 -3.08 13.48 -3.77
C GLY A 557 -2.24 12.38 -4.42
N GLN A 558 -2.73 11.72 -5.48
CA GLN A 558 -2.03 10.64 -6.18
C GLN A 558 -1.58 11.09 -7.58
N LEU A 559 -0.41 10.62 -8.01
CA LEU A 559 0.05 10.85 -9.37
C LEU A 559 -0.86 10.15 -10.39
N ARG A 560 -1.15 10.83 -11.46
CA ARG A 560 -2.02 10.35 -12.54
C ARG A 560 -1.22 9.78 -13.70
N SER A 561 -1.81 8.84 -14.40
CA SER A 561 -1.44 8.46 -15.77
C SER A 561 -2.71 8.23 -16.58
N GLY A 562 -2.60 8.30 -17.89
CA GLY A 562 -3.74 8.13 -18.78
C GLY A 562 -3.46 8.73 -20.14
N GLY A 563 -4.52 8.99 -20.89
CA GLY A 563 -4.49 9.50 -22.26
C GLY A 563 -4.76 8.40 -23.29
N ASP A 564 -5.20 8.80 -24.47
CA ASP A 564 -5.74 7.96 -25.55
C ASP A 564 -4.84 6.81 -26.04
N GLN A 565 -3.63 6.70 -25.51
CA GLN A 565 -2.63 5.72 -25.93
C GLN A 565 -2.28 4.69 -24.86
N PHE A 566 -2.89 4.75 -23.68
CA PHE A 566 -2.76 3.72 -22.63
C PHE A 566 -3.84 2.64 -22.81
N ASN A 567 -3.80 1.93 -23.94
CA ASN A 567 -4.80 0.96 -24.39
C ASN A 567 -5.04 -0.26 -23.49
N PHE A 568 -4.82 -0.17 -22.19
CA PHE A 568 -5.01 -1.32 -21.29
C PHE A 568 -6.37 -1.34 -20.58
N TRP A 569 -7.19 -0.28 -20.68
CA TRP A 569 -8.42 -0.13 -19.90
C TRP A 569 -9.54 0.58 -20.64
N PRO A 570 -10.80 0.25 -20.33
CA PRO A 570 -11.96 0.93 -20.92
C PRO A 570 -12.10 2.42 -20.56
N SER A 571 -11.38 2.90 -19.54
CA SER A 571 -11.32 4.32 -19.17
C SER A 571 -9.86 4.71 -18.96
N ASP A 572 -9.44 5.75 -19.66
CA ASP A 572 -8.05 6.11 -19.84
C ASP A 572 -7.38 6.80 -18.66
N GLN A 573 -8.08 7.01 -17.53
CA GLN A 573 -7.55 7.75 -16.42
C GLN A 573 -7.32 6.88 -15.20
N ARG A 574 -6.10 6.95 -14.65
CA ARG A 574 -5.64 6.20 -13.50
C ARG A 574 -4.93 7.08 -12.50
N ILE A 575 -4.98 6.68 -11.25
CA ILE A 575 -4.02 7.10 -10.22
C ILE A 575 -3.04 5.96 -9.96
N ASN A 576 -1.82 6.31 -9.57
CA ASN A 576 -0.71 5.35 -9.45
C ASN A 576 -0.13 5.33 -8.04
N PRO A 577 -0.68 4.54 -7.13
CA PRO A 577 -0.19 4.40 -5.76
C PRO A 577 1.30 4.06 -5.69
N VAL A 578 1.78 3.19 -6.59
CA VAL A 578 3.18 2.76 -6.64
C VAL A 578 4.18 3.89 -6.92
N TYR A 579 3.76 4.99 -7.57
CA TYR A 579 4.66 6.09 -7.90
C TYR A 579 4.45 7.33 -7.02
N SER A 580 3.31 7.44 -6.34
CA SER A 580 2.90 8.63 -5.58
C SER A 580 3.74 8.91 -4.34
N THR A 581 4.44 7.90 -3.79
CA THR A 581 5.32 8.11 -2.62
C THR A 581 6.46 9.09 -2.89
N ARG A 582 6.91 9.21 -4.13
CA ARG A 582 7.98 10.16 -4.47
C ARG A 582 7.50 11.59 -4.38
N TYR A 583 6.29 11.84 -4.84
CA TYR A 583 5.59 13.11 -4.65
C TYR A 583 5.35 13.39 -3.15
N PHE A 584 4.84 12.42 -2.40
CA PHE A 584 4.66 12.54 -0.95
C PHE A 584 5.95 12.91 -0.22
N LEU A 585 7.09 12.28 -0.54
CA LEU A 585 8.37 12.58 0.11
C LEU A 585 8.86 14.01 -0.22
N GLU A 586 8.58 14.53 -1.42
CA GLU A 586 8.86 15.92 -1.76
C GLU A 586 7.99 16.91 -0.97
N LEU A 587 6.74 16.55 -0.71
CA LEU A 587 5.86 17.35 0.15
C LEU A 587 6.41 17.43 1.59
N LEU A 588 6.91 16.32 2.14
CA LEU A 588 7.57 16.32 3.47
C LEU A 588 8.85 17.15 3.47
N ARG A 589 9.65 17.08 2.39
CA ARG A 589 10.85 17.91 2.25
C ARG A 589 10.53 19.40 2.21
N ARG A 590 9.42 19.79 1.54
CA ARG A 590 8.91 21.18 1.49
C ARG A 590 8.24 21.62 2.80
N ASP A 591 8.11 20.74 3.77
CA ASP A 591 7.30 20.94 4.99
C ASP A 591 5.83 21.31 4.68
N ASP A 592 5.22 20.55 3.72
CA ASP A 592 3.81 20.67 3.33
C ASP A 592 3.00 19.45 3.83
N PRO A 593 2.75 19.35 5.14
CA PRO A 593 2.08 18.18 5.71
C PRO A 593 0.62 18.07 5.29
N GLU A 594 -0.05 19.15 4.91
CA GLU A 594 -1.46 19.09 4.52
C GLU A 594 -1.64 18.36 3.20
N ARG A 595 -0.83 18.65 2.16
CA ARG A 595 -0.84 17.91 0.92
C ARG A 595 -0.31 16.48 1.09
N ALA A 596 0.69 16.29 1.96
CA ALA A 596 1.19 14.96 2.27
C ALA A 596 0.09 14.06 2.86
N LEU A 597 -0.78 14.61 3.71
CA LEU A 597 -1.93 13.88 4.26
C LEU A 597 -3.00 13.58 3.20
N VAL A 598 -3.24 14.47 2.23
CA VAL A 598 -4.09 14.14 1.07
C VAL A 598 -3.50 12.95 0.32
N SER A 599 -2.18 12.95 0.09
CA SER A 599 -1.52 11.84 -0.60
C SER A 599 -1.61 10.53 0.20
N PHE A 600 -1.39 10.57 1.51
CA PHE A 600 -1.49 9.40 2.39
C PHE A 600 -2.91 8.81 2.42
N TYR A 601 -3.92 9.62 2.70
CA TYR A 601 -5.31 9.15 2.76
C TYR A 601 -5.88 8.84 1.39
N GLY A 602 -5.47 9.56 0.34
CA GLY A 602 -5.83 9.26 -1.04
C GLY A 602 -5.32 7.90 -1.48
N MET A 603 -4.09 7.54 -1.09
CA MET A 603 -3.54 6.20 -1.31
C MET A 603 -4.33 5.14 -0.55
N LEU A 604 -4.60 5.35 0.75
CA LEU A 604 -5.35 4.39 1.57
C LEU A 604 -6.77 4.18 1.05
N ALA A 605 -7.45 5.25 0.62
CA ALA A 605 -8.82 5.21 0.14
C ALA A 605 -8.98 4.64 -1.27
N HIS A 606 -8.01 4.88 -2.17
CA HIS A 606 -8.18 4.66 -3.59
C HIS A 606 -7.12 3.79 -4.24
N GLY A 607 -6.00 3.52 -3.56
CA GLY A 607 -4.94 2.61 -3.99
C GLY A 607 -5.10 1.18 -3.49
N PHE A 608 -5.97 0.96 -2.49
CA PHE A 608 -6.22 -0.32 -1.84
C PHE A 608 -7.70 -0.72 -1.92
N THR A 609 -7.95 -2.02 -1.88
CA THR A 609 -9.29 -2.53 -1.61
C THR A 609 -9.68 -2.23 -0.16
N ARG A 610 -10.96 -1.94 0.06
CA ARG A 610 -11.51 -1.78 1.42
C ARG A 610 -11.44 -3.11 2.15
N ASP A 611 -11.18 -3.10 3.44
CA ASP A 611 -11.23 -4.23 4.37
C ASP A 611 -10.22 -5.38 4.14
N THR A 612 -9.57 -5.47 2.98
CA THR A 612 -8.51 -6.45 2.70
C THR A 612 -7.17 -5.83 2.35
N PHE A 613 -7.12 -4.53 2.09
CA PHE A 613 -5.90 -3.77 1.81
C PHE A 613 -5.03 -4.35 0.69
N VAL A 614 -5.66 -4.96 -0.32
CA VAL A 614 -4.93 -5.42 -1.52
C VAL A 614 -4.65 -4.25 -2.42
N ALA A 615 -3.37 -3.99 -2.67
CA ALA A 615 -2.90 -2.88 -3.48
C ALA A 615 -2.85 -3.20 -4.98
N GLY A 616 -3.14 -2.19 -5.81
CA GLY A 616 -2.79 -2.19 -7.23
C GLY A 616 -1.56 -1.33 -7.54
N GLU A 617 -0.91 -1.57 -8.67
CA GLU A 617 0.08 -0.65 -9.25
C GLU A 617 -0.59 0.67 -9.64
N GLY A 618 -1.66 0.58 -10.40
CA GLY A 618 -2.51 1.67 -10.81
C GLY A 618 -3.98 1.30 -10.62
N THR A 619 -4.83 2.31 -10.37
CA THR A 619 -6.26 2.10 -10.15
C THR A 619 -7.06 3.05 -11.03
N SER A 620 -8.12 2.55 -11.70
CA SER A 620 -8.99 3.41 -12.50
C SER A 620 -9.73 4.41 -11.61
N VAL A 621 -10.09 5.57 -12.16
CA VAL A 621 -10.96 6.53 -11.45
C VAL A 621 -12.44 6.27 -11.73
N HIS A 622 -12.77 5.75 -12.91
CA HIS A 622 -14.14 5.43 -13.28
C HIS A 622 -14.56 4.02 -12.82
N SER A 623 -15.81 3.88 -12.47
CA SER A 623 -16.45 2.59 -12.28
C SER A 623 -16.78 1.94 -13.63
N VAL A 624 -16.74 0.61 -13.68
CA VAL A 624 -17.03 -0.14 -14.91
C VAL A 624 -18.52 -0.47 -15.04
N ASP A 625 -19.20 -0.68 -13.91
CA ASP A 625 -20.59 -1.13 -13.87
C ASP A 625 -21.43 -0.45 -12.78
N GLY A 626 -20.96 0.69 -12.27
CA GLY A 626 -21.55 1.37 -11.12
C GLY A 626 -21.23 0.75 -9.76
N HIS A 627 -20.66 -0.48 -9.70
CA HIS A 627 -20.40 -1.21 -8.46
C HIS A 627 -18.93 -1.20 -8.04
N GLY A 628 -17.99 -0.92 -8.96
CA GLY A 628 -16.58 -0.92 -8.62
C GLY A 628 -15.66 -0.48 -9.74
N ARG A 629 -14.40 -0.24 -9.35
CA ARG A 629 -13.31 0.20 -10.21
C ARG A 629 -12.34 -0.95 -10.46
N PHE A 630 -11.58 -0.82 -11.55
CA PHE A 630 -10.46 -1.71 -11.85
C PHE A 630 -9.18 -1.30 -11.13
N PHE A 631 -8.31 -2.29 -10.89
CA PHE A 631 -6.92 -2.07 -10.54
C PHE A 631 -5.99 -3.07 -11.23
N TYR A 632 -4.75 -2.64 -11.40
CA TYR A 632 -3.76 -3.34 -12.19
C TYR A 632 -2.73 -4.03 -11.28
N CYS A 633 -2.29 -5.22 -11.66
CA CYS A 633 -1.27 -6.02 -10.97
C CYS A 633 -1.49 -6.23 -9.46
N PRO A 634 -2.69 -6.54 -8.96
CA PRO A 634 -2.86 -6.89 -7.56
C PRO A 634 -2.38 -8.33 -7.27
N PRO A 635 -1.86 -8.56 -6.06
CA PRO A 635 -1.36 -7.61 -5.09
C PRO A 635 -0.04 -7.00 -5.53
N ASN A 636 0.23 -5.72 -5.20
CA ASN A 636 1.42 -5.02 -5.64
C ASN A 636 2.36 -4.71 -4.48
N SER A 637 3.58 -5.26 -4.50
CA SER A 637 4.56 -5.10 -3.43
C SER A 637 5.13 -3.69 -3.31
N GLY A 638 5.27 -2.99 -4.45
CA GLY A 638 5.73 -1.61 -4.47
C GLY A 638 4.74 -0.67 -3.79
N SER A 639 3.45 -0.76 -4.12
CA SER A 639 2.41 0.04 -3.48
C SER A 639 2.29 -0.26 -1.99
N ASN A 640 2.39 -1.53 -1.59
CA ASN A 640 2.44 -1.92 -0.17
C ASN A 640 3.61 -1.24 0.56
N ALA A 641 4.81 -1.31 -0.01
CA ALA A 641 6.02 -0.69 0.56
C ALA A 641 5.89 0.83 0.66
N HIS A 642 5.24 1.44 -0.31
CA HIS A 642 5.06 2.88 -0.36
C HIS A 642 4.08 3.37 0.71
N PHE A 643 2.98 2.68 0.95
CA PHE A 643 2.10 2.98 2.08
C PHE A 643 2.83 2.88 3.42
N LEU A 644 3.58 1.79 3.63
CA LEU A 644 4.40 1.59 4.82
C LEU A 644 5.44 2.70 5.00
N THR A 645 6.08 3.13 3.90
CA THR A 645 7.04 4.24 3.89
C THR A 645 6.36 5.56 4.22
N MET A 646 5.19 5.86 3.65
CA MET A 646 4.43 7.07 3.96
C MET A 646 4.09 7.15 5.45
N LEU A 647 3.47 6.12 6.00
CA LEU A 647 3.10 6.09 7.42
C LEU A 647 4.33 6.23 8.34
N ARG A 648 5.43 5.54 7.99
CA ARG A 648 6.68 5.62 8.74
C ARG A 648 7.23 7.05 8.76
N HIS A 649 7.17 7.78 7.63
CA HIS A 649 7.71 9.14 7.55
C HIS A 649 6.78 10.21 8.16
N LEU A 650 5.46 9.97 8.21
CA LEU A 650 4.56 10.83 9.00
C LEU A 650 4.94 10.83 10.50
N LEU A 651 5.41 9.68 11.01
CA LEU A 651 5.68 9.43 12.42
C LEU A 651 7.15 9.63 12.80
N VAL A 652 8.06 9.08 12.01
CA VAL A 652 9.51 9.12 12.24
C VAL A 652 10.22 9.24 10.92
N GLU A 653 11.01 10.26 10.73
CA GLU A 653 11.82 10.49 9.54
C GLU A 653 13.28 10.72 9.94
N ASP A 654 14.17 9.91 9.40
CA ASP A 654 15.60 10.13 9.46
C ASP A 654 16.10 10.54 8.06
N SER A 655 16.82 11.64 7.98
CA SER A 655 17.23 12.29 6.73
C SER A 655 18.68 12.78 6.77
N ASP A 656 19.19 13.05 5.59
CA ASP A 656 20.49 13.63 5.29
C ASP A 656 20.19 15.02 4.70
N LEU A 657 20.17 16.05 5.53
CA LEU A 657 19.82 17.41 5.13
C LEU A 657 21.03 18.25 4.68
N ASP A 658 22.23 17.90 5.08
CA ASP A 658 23.44 18.54 4.61
C ASP A 658 24.04 17.91 3.35
N ASP A 659 23.40 16.84 2.88
CA ASP A 659 23.60 16.21 1.56
C ASP A 659 25.02 15.61 1.37
N ASP A 660 25.60 15.07 2.44
CA ASP A 660 26.91 14.40 2.42
C ASP A 660 26.86 12.87 2.30
N GLY A 661 25.65 12.29 2.27
CA GLY A 661 25.41 10.85 2.23
C GLY A 661 25.33 10.20 3.61
N ARG A 662 25.38 10.99 4.68
CA ARG A 662 25.22 10.56 6.08
C ARG A 662 23.94 11.10 6.66
N PRO A 663 23.07 10.26 7.23
CA PRO A 663 21.93 10.75 7.98
C PRO A 663 22.37 11.67 9.13
N ASP A 664 21.78 12.85 9.23
CA ASP A 664 22.12 13.88 10.22
C ASP A 664 20.96 14.30 11.08
N THR A 665 19.73 14.15 10.59
CA THR A 665 18.52 14.72 11.19
C THR A 665 17.48 13.65 11.51
N LEU A 666 16.82 13.78 12.67
CA LEU A 666 15.69 12.96 13.10
C LEU A 666 14.48 13.88 13.34
N ARG A 667 13.40 13.63 12.60
CA ARG A 667 12.11 14.30 12.75
C ARG A 667 11.07 13.35 13.30
N LEU A 668 10.35 13.76 14.34
CA LEU A 668 9.37 12.94 15.06
C LEU A 668 7.98 13.59 14.94
N CYS A 669 6.99 12.84 14.49
CA CYS A 669 5.57 13.24 14.34
C CYS A 669 5.37 14.51 13.46
N PHE A 670 6.25 14.73 12.47
CA PHE A 670 6.34 15.98 11.74
C PHE A 670 5.13 16.28 10.86
N ALA A 671 4.46 15.23 10.35
CA ALA A 671 3.32 15.36 9.45
C ALA A 671 2.12 14.50 9.87
N THR A 672 1.98 14.21 11.18
CA THR A 672 0.83 13.45 11.68
C THR A 672 -0.48 14.21 11.47
N PRO A 673 -1.63 13.54 11.22
CA PRO A 673 -2.92 14.20 11.17
C PRO A 673 -3.24 14.95 12.47
N LYS A 674 -3.71 16.19 12.36
CA LYS A 674 -4.06 17.03 13.53
C LYS A 674 -5.07 16.34 14.45
N ARG A 675 -6.03 15.60 13.87
CA ARG A 675 -7.07 14.84 14.60
C ARG A 675 -6.52 13.75 15.52
N TRP A 676 -5.27 13.26 15.27
CA TRP A 676 -4.65 12.25 16.13
C TRP A 676 -4.28 12.80 17.52
N LEU A 677 -4.28 14.11 17.69
CA LEU A 677 -4.12 14.79 18.98
C LEU A 677 -5.43 15.47 19.44
N ALA A 678 -6.60 14.98 18.99
CA ALA A 678 -7.87 15.36 19.59
C ALA A 678 -7.91 14.94 21.07
N ASP A 679 -8.81 15.54 21.83
CA ASP A 679 -8.91 15.27 23.28
C ASP A 679 -9.08 13.77 23.58
N GLY A 680 -8.30 13.25 24.54
CA GLY A 680 -8.29 11.85 24.93
C GLY A 680 -7.58 10.91 23.96
N GLN A 681 -7.06 11.38 22.82
CA GLN A 681 -6.37 10.55 21.82
C GLN A 681 -4.88 10.38 22.13
N SER A 682 -4.30 9.31 21.56
CA SER A 682 -2.87 9.06 21.72
C SER A 682 -2.24 8.48 20.44
N ILE A 683 -0.97 8.82 20.23
CA ILE A 683 -0.10 8.25 19.19
C ILE A 683 0.99 7.46 19.92
N THR A 684 1.19 6.21 19.56
CA THR A 684 2.28 5.39 20.10
C THR A 684 3.10 4.81 18.95
N VAL A 685 4.42 5.00 19.02
CA VAL A 685 5.41 4.36 18.17
C VAL A 685 6.42 3.68 19.07
N ALA A 686 6.61 2.38 18.91
CA ALA A 686 7.62 1.65 19.68
C ALA A 686 8.64 0.99 18.77
N ARG A 687 9.90 1.13 19.13
CA ARG A 687 11.05 0.49 18.45
C ARG A 687 11.16 0.83 16.96
N ALA A 688 10.90 2.08 16.57
CA ALA A 688 11.11 2.51 15.20
C ALA A 688 12.61 2.53 14.87
N PRO A 689 13.09 1.73 13.90
CA PRO A 689 14.49 1.77 13.50
C PRO A 689 14.84 3.09 12.84
N THR A 690 16.01 3.62 13.14
CA THR A 690 16.58 4.80 12.46
C THR A 690 18.07 4.59 12.20
N ALA A 691 18.66 5.45 11.39
CA ALA A 691 20.10 5.48 11.18
C ALA A 691 20.91 5.68 12.49
N PHE A 692 20.25 6.15 13.54
CA PHE A 692 20.84 6.44 14.86
C PHE A 692 20.56 5.37 15.91
N GLY A 693 19.72 4.40 15.62
CA GLY A 693 19.20 3.39 16.53
C GLY A 693 17.67 3.43 16.61
N GLU A 694 17.11 2.69 17.55
CA GLU A 694 15.65 2.67 17.74
C GLU A 694 15.18 3.92 18.48
N VAL A 695 14.00 4.42 18.09
CA VAL A 695 13.29 5.49 18.79
C VAL A 695 11.88 4.99 19.17
N SER A 696 11.40 5.42 20.34
CA SER A 696 10.02 5.20 20.74
C SER A 696 9.39 6.53 21.17
N ILE A 697 8.10 6.69 20.86
CA ILE A 697 7.35 7.94 21.09
C ILE A 697 5.96 7.57 21.60
N LYS A 698 5.50 8.29 22.61
CA LYS A 698 4.10 8.29 23.01
C LYS A 698 3.64 9.72 23.22
N LEU A 699 2.65 10.16 22.44
CA LEU A 699 1.96 11.43 22.64
C LEU A 699 0.55 11.13 23.18
N THR A 700 0.16 11.78 24.27
CA THR A 700 -1.19 11.64 24.83
C THR A 700 -1.80 13.03 25.00
N SER A 701 -2.94 13.23 24.36
CA SER A 701 -3.63 14.52 24.32
C SER A 701 -4.69 14.62 25.41
N HIS A 702 -4.62 15.70 26.18
CA HIS A 702 -5.61 16.10 27.19
C HIS A 702 -5.99 17.55 26.94
N LEU A 703 -6.57 17.85 25.77
CA LEU A 703 -6.87 19.24 25.35
C LEU A 703 -7.84 19.93 26.32
N ALA A 704 -8.81 19.19 26.85
CA ALA A 704 -9.74 19.74 27.85
C ALA A 704 -9.03 20.18 29.14
N ALA A 705 -7.92 19.55 29.49
CA ALA A 705 -7.05 19.92 30.59
C ALA A 705 -5.96 20.95 30.22
N GLY A 706 -5.89 21.33 28.94
CA GLY A 706 -4.92 22.31 28.43
C GLY A 706 -3.51 21.76 28.24
N GLU A 707 -3.36 20.44 28.03
CA GLU A 707 -2.03 19.83 27.89
C GLU A 707 -1.95 18.65 26.90
N ILE A 708 -0.73 18.41 26.39
CA ILE A 708 -0.34 17.18 25.69
C ILE A 708 0.93 16.68 26.35
N LEU A 709 0.96 15.41 26.69
CA LEU A 709 2.11 14.72 27.29
C LEU A 709 2.88 13.98 26.20
N ALA A 710 4.21 14.08 26.23
CA ALA A 710 5.09 13.33 25.32
C ALA A 710 6.14 12.57 26.10
N GLU A 711 6.21 11.25 25.88
CA GLU A 711 7.24 10.36 26.38
C GLU A 711 8.07 9.85 25.20
N ILE A 712 9.37 10.08 25.21
CA ILE A 712 10.25 9.78 24.08
C ILE A 712 11.49 9.02 24.58
N ALA A 713 11.78 7.87 23.98
CA ALA A 713 13.07 7.23 24.13
C ALA A 713 13.90 7.55 22.87
N LEU A 714 14.89 8.44 23.00
CA LEU A 714 15.77 8.82 21.90
C LEU A 714 16.78 7.70 21.57
N PRO A 715 17.27 7.65 20.32
CA PRO A 715 18.23 6.64 19.90
C PRO A 715 19.51 6.65 20.74
N SER A 716 20.05 5.46 21.06
CA SER A 716 21.25 5.30 21.89
C SER A 716 22.51 4.91 21.10
N ARG A 717 22.35 4.45 19.84
CA ARG A 717 23.49 3.97 19.02
C ARG A 717 24.36 5.13 18.51
N ALA A 718 23.73 6.20 18.06
CA ALA A 718 24.37 7.42 17.62
C ALA A 718 23.46 8.62 17.92
N SER A 719 24.04 9.82 18.00
CA SER A 719 23.29 11.06 18.17
C SER A 719 23.09 11.73 16.83
N PRO A 720 21.84 12.05 16.42
CA PRO A 720 21.61 12.94 15.29
C PRO A 720 22.23 14.31 15.54
N THR A 721 22.64 14.99 14.48
CA THR A 721 23.08 16.40 14.55
C THR A 721 21.89 17.31 14.91
N ARG A 722 20.69 16.92 14.48
CA ARG A 722 19.44 17.64 14.74
C ARG A 722 18.33 16.64 15.09
N THR A 723 17.55 16.95 16.12
CA THR A 723 16.39 16.15 16.52
C THR A 723 15.21 17.06 16.81
N PHE A 724 14.10 16.85 16.14
CA PHE A 724 12.90 17.67 16.30
C PHE A 724 11.67 16.79 16.59
N LEU A 725 10.79 17.28 17.45
CA LEU A 725 9.44 16.74 17.64
C LEU A 725 8.42 17.81 17.27
N ARG A 726 7.38 17.44 16.54
CA ARG A 726 6.24 18.33 16.26
C ARG A 726 4.95 17.75 16.83
N ALA A 727 4.23 18.53 17.64
CA ALA A 727 2.89 18.19 18.11
C ALA A 727 1.87 19.01 17.32
N ARG A 728 1.20 18.36 16.33
CA ARG A 728 0.21 19.00 15.47
C ARG A 728 -1.18 18.95 16.10
N VAL A 729 -1.57 20.02 16.75
CA VAL A 729 -2.86 20.15 17.45
C VAL A 729 -4.03 20.36 16.48
N PRO A 730 -5.25 19.95 16.85
CA PRO A 730 -6.47 20.21 16.07
C PRO A 730 -6.72 21.71 15.85
N ASP A 731 -7.47 22.01 14.79
CA ASP A 731 -7.89 23.36 14.47
C ASP A 731 -8.62 24.01 15.66
N GLY A 732 -8.42 25.30 15.88
CA GLY A 732 -8.93 26.01 17.06
C GLY A 732 -8.10 25.82 18.34
N TRP A 733 -6.98 25.09 18.27
CA TRP A 733 -6.02 24.95 19.35
C TRP A 733 -4.62 25.42 18.91
N ARG A 734 -3.84 25.88 19.89
CA ARG A 734 -2.42 26.24 19.69
C ARG A 734 -1.58 25.81 20.87
N ILE A 735 -0.34 25.49 20.63
CA ILE A 735 0.66 25.27 21.68
C ILE A 735 1.13 26.64 22.18
N THR A 736 1.20 26.80 23.46
CA THR A 736 1.64 28.07 24.10
C THR A 736 3.04 27.99 24.66
N ARG A 737 3.46 26.79 25.14
CA ARG A 737 4.80 26.50 25.65
C ARG A 737 5.04 24.99 25.75
N CYS A 738 6.30 24.59 25.82
CA CYS A 738 6.71 23.23 26.08
C CYS A 738 7.66 23.16 27.27
N LEU A 739 7.38 22.30 28.25
CA LEU A 739 8.18 22.11 29.46
C LEU A 739 8.84 20.76 29.48
N THR A 740 10.09 20.73 29.93
CA THR A 740 10.80 19.56 30.45
C THR A 740 10.82 19.59 31.97
N PRO A 741 11.23 18.51 32.66
CA PRO A 741 11.46 18.55 34.10
C PRO A 741 12.49 19.61 34.54
N THR A 742 13.38 20.06 33.65
CA THR A 742 14.50 20.93 33.94
C THR A 742 14.35 22.37 33.42
N GLY A 743 13.32 22.65 32.61
CA GLY A 743 13.09 23.99 32.05
C GLY A 743 12.16 23.99 30.85
N GLU A 744 12.01 25.17 30.23
CA GLU A 744 11.17 25.38 29.06
C GLU A 744 11.97 25.23 27.76
N LEU A 745 11.36 24.59 26.75
CA LEU A 745 11.89 24.51 25.39
C LEU A 745 11.14 25.53 24.49
N PRO A 746 11.86 26.28 23.66
CA PRO A 746 11.24 27.10 22.62
C PRO A 746 10.37 26.27 21.69
N THR A 747 9.21 26.78 21.33
CA THR A 747 8.25 26.13 20.43
C THR A 747 7.94 27.05 19.27
N ASP A 748 8.02 26.53 18.02
CA ASP A 748 7.62 27.31 16.86
C ASP A 748 6.09 27.37 16.71
N PRO A 749 5.56 28.21 15.79
CA PRO A 749 4.11 28.34 15.57
C PRO A 749 3.46 27.02 15.10
N GLN A 750 4.22 26.07 14.52
CA GLN A 750 3.76 24.75 14.06
C GLN A 750 3.76 23.72 15.19
N GLY A 751 4.22 24.07 16.39
CA GLY A 751 4.31 23.17 17.53
C GLY A 751 5.56 22.29 17.53
N THR A 752 6.64 22.74 16.86
CA THR A 752 7.91 22.02 16.81
C THR A 752 8.81 22.45 17.97
N VAL A 753 9.47 21.48 18.59
CA VAL A 753 10.51 21.70 19.61
C VAL A 753 11.81 21.04 19.18
N ASP A 754 12.94 21.67 19.52
CA ASP A 754 14.28 21.15 19.27
C ASP A 754 14.72 20.28 20.48
N LEU A 755 14.98 19.03 20.22
CA LEU A 755 15.46 18.02 21.19
C LEU A 755 16.94 17.70 21.03
N THR A 756 17.67 18.42 20.18
CA THR A 756 19.06 18.11 19.79
C THR A 756 20.00 17.99 20.99
N ALA A 757 19.81 18.78 22.03
CA ALA A 757 20.62 18.74 23.25
C ALA A 757 20.23 17.61 24.23
N LEU A 758 19.07 16.95 24.03
CA LEU A 758 18.53 15.98 24.96
C LEU A 758 18.95 14.56 24.60
N ARG A 759 19.00 13.66 25.59
CA ARG A 759 19.42 12.27 25.42
C ARG A 759 18.58 11.34 26.29
N GLY A 760 18.48 10.06 25.90
CA GLY A 760 17.83 9.02 26.68
C GLY A 760 16.31 9.15 26.71
N HIS A 761 15.70 8.92 27.85
CA HIS A 761 14.26 9.07 28.05
C HIS A 761 13.91 10.52 28.39
N ILE A 762 12.95 11.08 27.67
CA ILE A 762 12.53 12.49 27.77
C ILE A 762 11.03 12.51 28.03
N SER A 763 10.60 13.28 29.03
CA SER A 763 9.19 13.62 29.26
C SER A 763 8.99 15.11 28.97
N LEU A 764 8.03 15.40 28.10
CA LEU A 764 7.64 16.75 27.73
C LEU A 764 6.18 17.00 28.07
N ARG A 765 5.88 18.24 28.44
CA ARG A 765 4.51 18.73 28.62
C ARG A 765 4.30 19.96 27.75
N PHE A 766 3.49 19.80 26.72
CA PHE A 766 3.00 20.92 25.91
C PHE A 766 1.76 21.51 26.57
N HIS A 767 1.78 22.80 26.86
CA HIS A 767 0.60 23.56 27.27
C HIS A 767 -0.13 24.04 26.01
N VAL A 768 -1.42 23.83 25.97
CA VAL A 768 -2.27 24.21 24.83
C VAL A 768 -3.39 25.15 25.29
N ALA A 769 -3.80 26.03 24.40
CA ALA A 769 -4.92 26.93 24.62
C ALA A 769 -5.78 27.02 23.36
N ARG A 770 -7.03 27.42 23.51
CA ARG A 770 -7.86 27.76 22.37
C ARG A 770 -7.21 28.92 21.59
N SER A 771 -7.18 28.79 20.29
CA SER A 771 -6.83 29.92 19.43
C SER A 771 -7.92 30.98 19.61
N ALA A 772 -7.53 32.24 19.75
CA ALA A 772 -8.51 33.35 19.69
C ALA A 772 -9.21 33.24 18.34
N THR A 773 -10.53 33.22 18.33
CA THR A 773 -11.31 33.38 17.10
C THR A 773 -10.87 34.69 16.44
N PRO A 774 -10.53 34.74 15.15
CA PRO A 774 -10.34 36.01 14.49
C PRO A 774 -11.62 36.82 14.69
N THR A 775 -11.56 37.89 15.42
CA THR A 775 -12.61 38.91 15.37
C THR A 775 -12.59 39.43 13.94
N ASP A 776 -13.68 39.17 13.20
CA ASP A 776 -13.92 39.80 11.90
C ASP A 776 -13.69 41.34 12.04
N HIS A 777 -12.64 41.78 11.39
CA HIS A 777 -12.42 43.21 11.15
C HIS A 777 -12.67 43.50 9.68
#